data_2e5e35a01f422957c9c9409f66c973c4
#
_entry.id   2e5e35a01f422957c9c9409f66c973c4
#
_cell.length_a   1.000
_cell.length_b   1.000
_cell.length_c   1.000
_cell.angle_alpha   90.00
_cell.angle_beta   90.00
_cell.angle_gamma   90.00
#
_symmetry.space_group_name_H-M   'P 1'
#
loop_
_entity.id
_entity.type
_entity.pdbx_description
1 polymer ?
#
loop_
_entity_poly.entity_id
_entity_poly.type
_entity_poly.pdbx_seq_one_letter_code
_entity_poly.pdbx_strand_id
1 'polypeptide(L)'
;MAFDIEMIKEVYARFPERIAAARTVVGRSLTLTEKILYAHLTEGPASQAYKRGASYVDFQPDRVAMQDATAQMALLQFMQAGRDKVAVPSTVHCDHLIQAEVGAEKDLTKAKDKNREVYDFLASVSNKYGIGFWKPGAGIIHQVVLENYAFPGGMMIGTDSHTPNAGGLGMIAIGVGGADACDVMAGLPWELKFPKLIGVKLTGKLSGWTSAKDVILKVAGILTVKGGTGAIVEYFGEGARSLSATGKGTICNMGAEIGATTSIFGYDEKSAAYLSGTGRSDIAAMADAIAEHLTGDEEVYANPEAYFDQLIEINLSELEPHVNGPFTPDLAWPISKFAAAVKENGWPAKLDVGLIGSCTNSSYEDISRAASLAQQAVDKKLIAKSEYTITPGSEQVRFTVERDGFLDTFGKMGGVVLANACGPCIGQWARHGAEKQEKNSIITSFNRNFAKRADGNPNTHAFVASPEIVTALAIAGNLTFNPLTDTLTNSEGQQVKLDEPKGLELPTKGFAVEDAGYQAPAEDGSKVNVLVDPKSDRLQLLESFQAWEGTDLKGLKLLIKAKGKCTTDHISMAGPWLKYRGHLDNISNNMLIGAVNAYNDATNKVKNQLTGEYGEVPATQRDYKKHGVGSIVVGDENYGEGSSREHAAMEPRFLGVRAILVKSFARIHETNLKKQGMLALTFANPSDYELIQEDDVIDILGLTSFVPGKPLQIMLNHSDGSTDTLTANHTYNEGQIEWFKAGAALNLIKAAAK
;
A
#
# COMPACT_ATOMS: atom_id res chain seq x y z
N MET A 1 -28.73 -3.21 6.47
CA MET A 1 -28.69 -3.03 5.00
C MET A 1 -27.24 -2.85 4.61
N ALA A 2 -26.78 -3.58 3.60
CA ALA A 2 -25.39 -3.46 3.14
C ALA A 2 -25.11 -2.04 2.62
N PHE A 3 -23.88 -1.55 2.86
CA PHE A 3 -23.46 -0.27 2.29
C PHE A 3 -23.46 -0.34 0.75
N ASP A 4 -23.72 0.78 0.10
CA ASP A 4 -23.60 1.00 -1.36
C ASP A 4 -24.42 0.02 -2.22
N ILE A 5 -25.49 -0.60 -1.69
CA ILE A 5 -26.22 -1.68 -2.37
C ILE A 5 -26.82 -1.24 -3.70
N GLU A 6 -27.30 -0.01 -3.82
CA GLU A 6 -27.89 0.51 -5.07
C GLU A 6 -26.80 0.67 -6.15
N MET A 7 -25.61 1.16 -5.78
CA MET A 7 -24.46 1.21 -6.70
C MET A 7 -24.06 -0.20 -7.16
N ILE A 8 -24.04 -1.19 -6.26
CA ILE A 8 -23.71 -2.59 -6.61
C ILE A 8 -24.73 -3.16 -7.60
N LYS A 9 -26.04 -2.90 -7.40
CA LYS A 9 -27.08 -3.29 -8.35
C LYS A 9 -26.86 -2.71 -9.73
N GLU A 10 -26.50 -1.43 -9.82
CA GLU A 10 -26.19 -0.76 -11.08
C GLU A 10 -24.96 -1.37 -11.78
N VAL A 11 -23.91 -1.70 -11.01
CA VAL A 11 -22.72 -2.38 -11.54
C VAL A 11 -23.10 -3.72 -12.13
N TYR A 12 -23.83 -4.56 -11.40
CA TYR A 12 -24.21 -5.90 -11.86
C TYR A 12 -25.19 -5.87 -13.03
N ALA A 13 -26.09 -4.88 -13.10
CA ALA A 13 -27.02 -4.75 -14.21
C ALA A 13 -26.32 -4.49 -15.56
N ARG A 14 -25.23 -3.71 -15.55
CA ARG A 14 -24.46 -3.39 -16.78
C ARG A 14 -23.40 -4.44 -17.16
N PHE A 15 -23.04 -5.35 -16.23
CA PHE A 15 -21.92 -6.27 -16.39
C PHE A 15 -22.06 -7.19 -17.61
N PRO A 16 -23.18 -7.93 -17.82
CA PRO A 16 -23.32 -8.86 -18.94
C PRO A 16 -23.17 -8.19 -20.32
N GLU A 17 -23.80 -7.03 -20.52
CA GLU A 17 -23.72 -6.25 -21.76
C GLU A 17 -22.29 -5.81 -22.05
N ARG A 18 -21.60 -5.25 -21.07
CA ARG A 18 -20.23 -4.75 -21.22
C ARG A 18 -19.22 -5.86 -21.49
N ILE A 19 -19.40 -7.03 -20.86
CA ILE A 19 -18.56 -8.20 -21.13
C ILE A 19 -18.81 -8.77 -22.53
N ALA A 20 -20.07 -8.81 -23.01
CA ALA A 20 -20.40 -9.24 -24.35
C ALA A 20 -19.75 -8.31 -25.41
N ALA A 21 -19.80 -7.00 -25.21
CA ALA A 21 -19.11 -6.03 -26.05
C ALA A 21 -17.59 -6.25 -26.04
N ALA A 22 -17.00 -6.47 -24.86
CA ALA A 22 -15.57 -6.73 -24.73
C ALA A 22 -15.15 -8.00 -25.48
N ARG A 23 -15.90 -9.11 -25.37
CA ARG A 23 -15.63 -10.33 -26.14
C ARG A 23 -15.66 -10.10 -27.64
N THR A 24 -16.58 -9.27 -28.11
CA THR A 24 -16.70 -8.92 -29.54
C THR A 24 -15.45 -8.20 -30.04
N VAL A 25 -14.98 -7.18 -29.34
CA VAL A 25 -13.82 -6.39 -29.77
C VAL A 25 -12.49 -7.09 -29.55
N VAL A 26 -12.37 -7.89 -28.51
CA VAL A 26 -11.14 -8.66 -28.19
C VAL A 26 -11.05 -9.93 -29.05
N GLY A 27 -12.17 -10.50 -29.46
CA GLY A 27 -12.26 -11.65 -30.37
C GLY A 27 -11.83 -13.00 -29.76
N ARG A 28 -11.82 -13.11 -28.43
CA ARG A 28 -11.47 -14.35 -27.68
C ARG A 28 -12.11 -14.37 -26.31
N SER A 29 -11.94 -15.49 -25.60
CA SER A 29 -12.29 -15.62 -24.18
C SER A 29 -11.51 -14.61 -23.33
N LEU A 30 -12.11 -14.17 -22.22
CA LEU A 30 -11.59 -13.13 -21.34
C LEU A 30 -11.15 -13.67 -19.99
N THR A 31 -10.05 -13.17 -19.46
CA THR A 31 -9.67 -13.34 -18.06
C THR A 31 -10.67 -12.61 -17.14
N LEU A 32 -10.71 -12.94 -15.86
CA LEU A 32 -11.51 -12.17 -14.89
C LEU A 32 -11.12 -10.70 -14.87
N THR A 33 -9.82 -10.44 -14.86
CA THR A 33 -9.26 -9.07 -14.88
C THR A 33 -9.77 -8.29 -16.08
N GLU A 34 -9.74 -8.87 -17.27
CA GLU A 34 -10.25 -8.21 -18.48
C GLU A 34 -11.76 -7.95 -18.40
N LYS A 35 -12.55 -8.92 -17.90
CA LYS A 35 -14.00 -8.71 -17.71
C LYS A 35 -14.29 -7.48 -16.85
N ILE A 36 -13.61 -7.34 -15.70
CA ILE A 36 -13.83 -6.21 -14.80
C ILE A 36 -13.34 -4.89 -15.40
N LEU A 37 -12.13 -4.87 -15.99
CA LEU A 37 -11.60 -3.66 -16.60
C LEU A 37 -12.52 -3.15 -17.72
N TYR A 38 -12.93 -4.01 -18.65
CA TYR A 38 -13.85 -3.63 -19.72
C TYR A 38 -15.25 -3.24 -19.21
N ALA A 39 -15.70 -3.81 -18.09
CA ALA A 39 -16.98 -3.42 -17.48
C ALA A 39 -16.92 -2.02 -16.84
N HIS A 40 -15.74 -1.48 -16.54
CA HIS A 40 -15.56 -0.19 -15.88
C HIS A 40 -15.01 0.91 -16.79
N LEU A 41 -15.07 0.73 -18.11
CA LEU A 41 -14.73 1.81 -19.05
C LEU A 41 -15.65 3.03 -18.87
N THR A 42 -15.07 4.23 -18.86
CA THR A 42 -15.83 5.48 -18.71
C THR A 42 -16.79 5.73 -19.86
N GLU A 43 -16.36 5.42 -21.10
CA GLU A 43 -17.15 5.66 -22.31
C GLU A 43 -18.33 4.70 -22.52
N GLY A 44 -18.52 3.70 -21.67
CA GLY A 44 -19.57 2.69 -21.81
C GLY A 44 -19.05 1.34 -22.32
N PRO A 45 -19.87 0.58 -23.11
CA PRO A 45 -19.42 -0.68 -23.68
C PRO A 45 -18.22 -0.52 -24.60
N ALA A 46 -17.30 -1.49 -24.57
CA ALA A 46 -16.06 -1.44 -25.33
C ALA A 46 -16.28 -1.32 -26.84
N SER A 47 -15.68 -0.33 -27.48
CA SER A 47 -15.66 -0.12 -28.93
C SER A 47 -14.39 -0.63 -29.61
N GLN A 48 -13.34 -0.92 -28.84
CA GLN A 48 -12.04 -1.41 -29.31
C GLN A 48 -11.35 -2.28 -28.27
N ALA A 49 -10.38 -3.07 -28.74
CA ALA A 49 -9.47 -3.80 -27.84
C ALA A 49 -8.29 -2.91 -27.45
N TYR A 50 -7.89 -3.01 -26.18
CA TYR A 50 -6.74 -2.27 -25.64
C TYR A 50 -5.50 -3.16 -25.58
N LYS A 51 -4.34 -2.58 -25.93
CA LYS A 51 -3.07 -3.30 -25.90
C LYS A 51 -2.46 -3.25 -24.50
N ARG A 52 -2.23 -4.41 -23.91
CA ARG A 52 -1.58 -4.58 -22.60
C ARG A 52 -0.20 -3.94 -22.56
N GLY A 53 0.09 -3.20 -21.52
CA GLY A 53 1.36 -2.51 -21.33
C GLY A 53 1.60 -1.32 -22.27
N ALA A 54 0.61 -0.90 -23.05
CA ALA A 54 0.76 0.19 -24.02
C ALA A 54 -0.39 1.21 -24.01
N SER A 55 -1.66 0.78 -24.13
CA SER A 55 -2.81 1.68 -24.20
C SER A 55 -3.08 2.37 -22.85
N TYR A 56 -3.28 3.67 -22.84
CA TYR A 56 -3.86 4.39 -21.70
C TYR A 56 -5.38 4.35 -21.82
N VAL A 57 -6.06 4.08 -20.73
CA VAL A 57 -7.50 3.83 -20.68
C VAL A 57 -8.11 4.53 -19.49
N ASP A 58 -9.23 5.19 -19.70
CA ASP A 58 -10.01 5.87 -18.68
C ASP A 58 -11.07 4.94 -18.08
N PHE A 59 -10.97 4.72 -16.78
CA PHE A 59 -11.88 3.91 -16.01
C PHE A 59 -12.74 4.76 -15.08
N GLN A 60 -13.87 4.19 -14.68
CA GLN A 60 -14.75 4.76 -13.67
C GLN A 60 -14.80 3.83 -12.47
N PRO A 61 -13.96 4.06 -11.44
CA PRO A 61 -14.07 3.31 -10.19
C PRO A 61 -15.41 3.52 -9.51
N ASP A 62 -15.90 2.47 -8.84
CA ASP A 62 -17.20 2.50 -8.16
C ASP A 62 -17.11 3.23 -6.82
N ARG A 63 -15.90 3.26 -6.19
CA ARG A 63 -15.72 3.91 -4.90
C ARG A 63 -14.25 4.28 -4.61
N VAL A 64 -14.10 5.13 -3.57
CA VAL A 64 -12.79 5.56 -3.02
C VAL A 64 -12.71 5.24 -1.53
N ALA A 65 -11.57 4.70 -1.09
CA ALA A 65 -11.25 4.53 0.33
C ALA A 65 -9.96 5.27 0.69
N MET A 66 -9.95 5.96 1.84
CA MET A 66 -8.82 6.78 2.27
C MET A 66 -8.48 6.47 3.73
N GLN A 67 -7.19 6.37 4.06
CA GLN A 67 -6.74 6.28 5.45
C GLN A 67 -6.38 7.67 6.00
N ASP A 68 -6.44 7.86 7.31
CA ASP A 68 -6.39 9.19 7.95
C ASP A 68 -5.10 9.99 7.72
N ALA A 69 -3.97 9.37 7.46
CA ALA A 69 -2.73 10.10 7.19
C ALA A 69 -2.72 10.72 5.78
N THR A 70 -3.23 10.01 4.76
CA THR A 70 -3.28 10.49 3.36
C THR A 70 -4.57 11.23 3.04
N ALA A 71 -5.68 10.92 3.70
CA ALA A 71 -6.96 11.60 3.54
C ALA A 71 -6.86 13.11 3.86
N GLN A 72 -6.01 13.50 4.79
CA GLN A 72 -5.81 14.91 5.12
C GLN A 72 -5.47 15.72 3.86
N MET A 73 -4.45 15.29 3.13
CA MET A 73 -4.00 15.99 1.93
C MET A 73 -4.97 15.80 0.75
N ALA A 74 -5.54 14.61 0.57
CA ALA A 74 -6.52 14.33 -0.48
C ALA A 74 -7.78 15.21 -0.32
N LEU A 75 -8.27 15.37 0.89
CA LEU A 75 -9.46 16.18 1.17
C LEU A 75 -9.18 17.68 1.12
N LEU A 76 -7.99 18.12 1.55
CA LEU A 76 -7.55 19.51 1.34
C LEU A 76 -7.48 19.86 -0.17
N GLN A 77 -7.04 18.92 -1.01
CA GLN A 77 -7.09 19.07 -2.47
C GLN A 77 -8.53 19.07 -2.98
N PHE A 78 -9.37 18.14 -2.51
CA PHE A 78 -10.77 18.06 -2.91
C PHE A 78 -11.56 19.34 -2.60
N MET A 79 -11.31 19.97 -1.45
CA MET A 79 -11.91 21.25 -1.11
C MET A 79 -11.61 22.35 -2.14
N GLN A 80 -10.46 22.28 -2.85
CA GLN A 80 -10.12 23.21 -3.92
C GLN A 80 -10.82 22.88 -5.26
N ALA A 81 -11.34 21.66 -5.43
CA ALA A 81 -11.98 21.23 -6.68
C ALA A 81 -13.36 21.91 -6.91
N GLY A 82 -13.91 22.58 -5.90
CA GLY A 82 -15.17 23.36 -6.03
C GLY A 82 -16.43 22.49 -6.18
N ARG A 83 -16.42 21.27 -5.63
CA ARG A 83 -17.57 20.34 -5.64
C ARG A 83 -18.33 20.43 -4.33
N ASP A 84 -19.67 20.28 -4.41
CA ASP A 84 -20.54 20.29 -3.22
C ASP A 84 -20.49 18.96 -2.46
N LYS A 85 -20.28 17.84 -3.15
CA LYS A 85 -20.13 16.48 -2.60
C LYS A 85 -19.35 15.59 -3.53
N VAL A 86 -18.90 14.45 -3.01
CA VAL A 86 -18.22 13.43 -3.80
C VAL A 86 -19.15 12.79 -4.82
N ALA A 87 -18.60 12.46 -6.00
CA ALA A 87 -19.36 11.86 -7.10
C ALA A 87 -19.54 10.34 -6.96
N VAL A 88 -18.68 9.69 -6.17
CA VAL A 88 -18.73 8.25 -5.91
C VAL A 88 -18.71 7.97 -4.41
N PRO A 89 -19.29 6.87 -3.93
CA PRO A 89 -19.16 6.44 -2.55
C PRO A 89 -17.73 6.51 -2.07
N SER A 90 -17.48 7.22 -0.98
CA SER A 90 -16.13 7.46 -0.44
C SER A 90 -16.12 7.30 1.06
N THR A 91 -15.00 6.81 1.60
CA THR A 91 -14.82 6.62 3.05
C THR A 91 -13.45 7.05 3.54
N VAL A 92 -13.41 7.52 4.79
CA VAL A 92 -12.18 7.82 5.54
C VAL A 92 -12.09 6.87 6.73
N HIS A 93 -10.91 6.31 6.97
CA HIS A 93 -10.65 5.35 8.03
C HIS A 93 -9.47 5.80 8.89
N CYS A 94 -9.68 5.88 10.22
CA CYS A 94 -8.67 6.41 11.15
C CYS A 94 -7.86 5.30 11.80
N ASP A 95 -6.81 4.83 11.09
CA ASP A 95 -6.01 3.68 11.49
C ASP A 95 -4.48 3.91 11.47
N HIS A 96 -4.00 5.04 10.94
CA HIS A 96 -2.56 5.29 10.78
C HIS A 96 -1.95 6.19 11.87
N LEU A 97 -2.75 6.99 12.57
CA LEU A 97 -2.26 7.96 13.57
C LEU A 97 -2.25 7.43 15.00
N ILE A 98 -2.60 6.17 15.21
CA ILE A 98 -2.60 5.51 16.53
C ILE A 98 -1.23 4.88 16.75
N GLN A 99 -0.51 5.36 17.79
CA GLN A 99 0.80 4.83 18.17
C GLN A 99 0.64 3.70 19.19
N ALA A 100 1.21 2.54 18.89
CA ALA A 100 1.28 1.41 19.82
C ALA A 100 2.38 1.66 20.87
N GLU A 101 2.05 1.44 22.15
CA GLU A 101 2.99 1.61 23.25
C GLU A 101 2.74 0.62 24.40
N VAL A 102 1.55 0.63 25.01
CA VAL A 102 1.25 -0.14 26.21
C VAL A 102 0.03 -1.06 26.07
N GLY A 103 -0.83 -0.84 25.10
CA GLY A 103 -2.04 -1.64 24.84
C GLY A 103 -3.23 -0.82 24.36
N ALA A 104 -4.23 -1.52 23.83
CA ALA A 104 -5.30 -0.96 23.01
C ALA A 104 -6.01 0.27 23.61
N GLU A 105 -6.54 0.18 24.82
CA GLU A 105 -7.37 1.24 25.41
C GLU A 105 -6.59 2.53 25.68
N LYS A 106 -5.40 2.40 26.29
CA LYS A 106 -4.54 3.55 26.62
C LYS A 106 -3.99 4.21 25.38
N ASP A 107 -3.53 3.42 24.43
CA ASP A 107 -2.95 3.92 23.16
C ASP A 107 -4.01 4.64 22.33
N LEU A 108 -5.23 4.11 22.27
CA LEU A 108 -6.36 4.74 21.58
C LEU A 108 -6.78 6.06 22.25
N THR A 109 -6.86 6.11 23.57
CA THR A 109 -7.18 7.32 24.32
C THR A 109 -6.15 8.41 24.06
N LYS A 110 -4.85 8.06 24.16
CA LYS A 110 -3.74 8.96 23.88
C LYS A 110 -3.78 9.48 22.43
N ALA A 111 -4.10 8.60 21.47
CA ALA A 111 -4.21 8.99 20.06
C ALA A 111 -5.36 9.98 19.82
N LYS A 112 -6.54 9.73 20.41
CA LYS A 112 -7.71 10.63 20.30
C LYS A 112 -7.40 12.03 20.84
N ASP A 113 -6.71 12.13 21.96
CA ASP A 113 -6.32 13.42 22.53
C ASP A 113 -5.26 14.12 21.69
N LYS A 114 -4.19 13.41 21.33
CA LYS A 114 -3.06 13.96 20.56
C LYS A 114 -3.44 14.41 19.15
N ASN A 115 -4.36 13.69 18.50
CA ASN A 115 -4.75 13.91 17.11
C ASN A 115 -6.15 14.52 16.97
N ARG A 116 -6.73 15.07 18.04
CA ARG A 116 -8.10 15.62 18.05
C ARG A 116 -8.36 16.56 16.88
N GLU A 117 -7.48 17.52 16.66
CA GLU A 117 -7.60 18.51 15.56
C GLU A 117 -7.73 17.83 14.18
N VAL A 118 -6.91 16.82 13.92
CA VAL A 118 -6.94 16.08 12.63
C VAL A 118 -8.20 15.25 12.51
N TYR A 119 -8.61 14.56 13.58
CA TYR A 119 -9.84 13.77 13.57
C TYR A 119 -11.07 14.65 13.43
N ASP A 120 -11.11 15.82 14.06
CA ASP A 120 -12.20 16.79 13.93
C ASP A 120 -12.26 17.37 12.50
N PHE A 121 -11.11 17.66 11.89
CA PHE A 121 -11.03 18.04 10.48
C PHE A 121 -11.59 16.94 9.58
N LEU A 122 -11.08 15.70 9.71
CA LEU A 122 -11.51 14.57 8.88
C LEU A 122 -13.00 14.26 9.05
N ALA A 123 -13.51 14.29 10.28
CA ALA A 123 -14.93 14.10 10.56
C ALA A 123 -15.80 15.20 9.94
N SER A 124 -15.39 16.46 10.09
CA SER A 124 -16.16 17.61 9.57
C SER A 124 -16.14 17.69 8.05
N VAL A 125 -15.01 17.46 7.41
CA VAL A 125 -14.91 17.47 5.94
C VAL A 125 -15.67 16.27 5.33
N SER A 126 -15.58 15.09 5.97
CA SER A 126 -16.34 13.91 5.56
C SER A 126 -17.84 14.15 5.65
N ASN A 127 -18.28 14.70 6.78
CA ASN A 127 -19.66 15.05 7.05
C ASN A 127 -20.22 16.06 6.01
N LYS A 128 -19.39 17.05 5.62
CA LYS A 128 -19.77 18.06 4.63
C LYS A 128 -19.95 17.51 3.22
N TYR A 129 -19.03 16.65 2.78
CA TYR A 129 -18.94 16.24 1.38
C TYR A 129 -19.56 14.87 1.06
N GLY A 130 -20.33 14.29 2.00
CA GLY A 130 -21.03 13.03 1.76
C GLY A 130 -20.13 11.79 1.87
N ILE A 131 -19.09 11.85 2.70
CA ILE A 131 -18.08 10.80 2.89
C ILE A 131 -18.37 10.05 4.20
N GLY A 132 -18.39 8.72 4.17
CA GLY A 132 -18.47 7.90 5.38
C GLY A 132 -17.20 8.02 6.21
N PHE A 133 -17.33 8.12 7.54
CA PHE A 133 -16.19 8.31 8.44
C PHE A 133 -16.10 7.19 9.47
N TRP A 134 -15.00 6.44 9.46
CA TRP A 134 -14.67 5.40 10.42
C TRP A 134 -13.72 5.97 11.46
N LYS A 135 -14.21 6.07 12.70
CA LYS A 135 -13.53 6.72 13.83
C LYS A 135 -12.27 5.98 14.24
N PRO A 136 -11.34 6.66 14.98
CA PRO A 136 -10.19 5.99 15.57
C PRO A 136 -10.60 4.80 16.47
N GLY A 137 -10.04 3.64 16.18
CA GLY A 137 -10.37 2.38 16.86
C GLY A 137 -11.39 1.50 16.12
N ALA A 138 -12.06 2.01 15.10
CA ALA A 138 -13.00 1.22 14.29
C ALA A 138 -12.34 0.05 13.56
N GLY A 139 -11.11 0.22 13.12
CA GLY A 139 -10.35 -0.85 12.47
C GLY A 139 -9.36 -0.36 11.42
N ILE A 140 -8.57 -1.29 10.93
CA ILE A 140 -7.63 -1.09 9.84
C ILE A 140 -8.42 -0.99 8.54
N ILE A 141 -8.18 0.04 7.74
CA ILE A 141 -8.92 0.35 6.51
C ILE A 141 -9.24 -0.88 5.66
N HIS A 142 -8.26 -1.73 5.35
CA HIS A 142 -8.47 -2.83 4.41
C HIS A 142 -9.30 -3.97 5.00
N GLN A 143 -9.25 -4.17 6.31
CA GLN A 143 -10.13 -5.10 7.00
C GLN A 143 -11.57 -4.57 7.02
N VAL A 144 -11.76 -3.30 7.36
CA VAL A 144 -13.09 -2.65 7.35
C VAL A 144 -13.69 -2.62 5.94
N VAL A 145 -12.86 -2.36 4.92
CA VAL A 145 -13.30 -2.42 3.51
C VAL A 145 -13.72 -3.83 3.12
N LEU A 146 -12.95 -4.85 3.48
CA LEU A 146 -13.27 -6.24 3.16
C LEU A 146 -14.58 -6.68 3.83
N GLU A 147 -14.81 -6.27 5.08
CA GLU A 147 -16.01 -6.61 5.85
C GLU A 147 -17.29 -5.91 5.38
N ASN A 148 -17.18 -4.68 4.83
CA ASN A 148 -18.34 -3.81 4.63
C ASN A 148 -18.57 -3.38 3.18
N TYR A 149 -17.54 -3.28 2.34
CA TYR A 149 -17.63 -2.59 1.06
C TYR A 149 -17.17 -3.39 -0.14
N ALA A 150 -16.16 -4.28 0.01
CA ALA A 150 -15.66 -5.08 -1.09
C ALA A 150 -16.75 -6.03 -1.63
N PHE A 151 -16.87 -6.12 -2.94
CA PHE A 151 -17.81 -7.00 -3.61
C PHE A 151 -17.22 -7.54 -4.93
N PRO A 152 -17.61 -8.76 -5.35
CA PRO A 152 -17.08 -9.37 -6.57
C PRO A 152 -17.41 -8.53 -7.82
N GLY A 153 -16.45 -8.35 -8.69
CA GLY A 153 -16.64 -7.64 -9.96
C GLY A 153 -16.58 -6.13 -9.87
N GLY A 154 -16.44 -5.54 -8.67
CA GLY A 154 -16.31 -4.11 -8.48
C GLY A 154 -14.91 -3.56 -8.83
N MET A 155 -14.82 -2.24 -8.90
CA MET A 155 -13.56 -1.51 -9.07
C MET A 155 -13.44 -0.38 -8.05
N MET A 156 -12.34 -0.33 -7.30
CA MET A 156 -12.08 0.76 -6.35
C MET A 156 -10.65 1.26 -6.43
N ILE A 157 -10.47 2.51 -6.02
CA ILE A 157 -9.16 3.06 -5.71
C ILE A 157 -9.05 3.45 -4.24
N GLY A 158 -7.85 3.43 -3.70
CA GLY A 158 -7.63 3.80 -2.31
C GLY A 158 -6.28 4.46 -2.09
N THR A 159 -6.23 5.40 -1.15
CA THR A 159 -5.01 6.16 -0.85
C THR A 159 -4.02 5.39 0.03
N ASP A 160 -4.08 4.07 -0.04
CA ASP A 160 -3.12 3.17 0.58
C ASP A 160 -2.67 2.08 -0.41
N SER A 161 -1.40 1.71 -0.35
CA SER A 161 -0.81 0.72 -1.27
C SER A 161 -1.35 -0.70 -1.09
N HIS A 162 -1.98 -1.02 0.07
CA HIS A 162 -2.58 -2.32 0.35
C HIS A 162 -4.09 -2.39 0.05
N THR A 163 -4.63 -1.39 -0.64
CA THR A 163 -5.99 -1.43 -1.23
C THR A 163 -6.28 -2.74 -1.99
N PRO A 164 -5.31 -3.37 -2.68
CA PRO A 164 -5.47 -4.68 -3.32
C PRO A 164 -6.01 -5.82 -2.43
N ASN A 165 -6.02 -5.66 -1.10
CA ASN A 165 -6.64 -6.61 -0.16
C ASN A 165 -8.07 -7.01 -0.56
N ALA A 166 -8.86 -6.08 -1.10
CA ALA A 166 -10.22 -6.31 -1.57
C ALA A 166 -10.32 -7.26 -2.78
N GLY A 167 -9.20 -7.51 -3.47
CA GLY A 167 -9.09 -8.51 -4.53
C GLY A 167 -9.36 -9.94 -4.05
N GLY A 168 -9.25 -10.19 -2.75
CA GLY A 168 -9.64 -11.45 -2.13
C GLY A 168 -11.14 -11.78 -2.24
N LEU A 169 -11.98 -10.76 -2.44
CA LEU A 169 -13.41 -10.90 -2.77
C LEU A 169 -13.72 -10.64 -4.25
N GLY A 170 -12.72 -10.64 -5.14
CA GLY A 170 -12.94 -10.49 -6.57
C GLY A 170 -13.19 -9.06 -7.04
N MET A 171 -12.66 -8.06 -6.32
CA MET A 171 -12.73 -6.66 -6.68
C MET A 171 -11.39 -6.18 -7.24
N ILE A 172 -11.36 -5.45 -8.36
CA ILE A 172 -10.17 -4.74 -8.78
C ILE A 172 -10.00 -3.52 -7.89
N ALA A 173 -9.07 -3.61 -6.96
CA ALA A 173 -8.80 -2.59 -5.95
C ALA A 173 -7.35 -2.13 -6.06
N ILE A 174 -7.11 -0.83 -6.27
CA ILE A 174 -5.81 -0.31 -6.65
C ILE A 174 -5.39 0.81 -5.72
N GLY A 175 -4.15 0.71 -5.20
CA GLY A 175 -3.52 1.76 -4.42
C GLY A 175 -3.09 2.94 -5.30
N VAL A 176 -3.47 4.15 -4.91
CA VAL A 176 -3.22 5.40 -5.64
C VAL A 176 -2.77 6.52 -4.68
N GLY A 177 -2.34 7.64 -5.23
CA GLY A 177 -2.12 8.86 -4.47
C GLY A 177 -3.40 9.65 -4.20
N GLY A 178 -3.32 10.64 -3.31
CA GLY A 178 -4.48 11.46 -2.96
C GLY A 178 -5.02 12.30 -4.11
N ALA A 179 -4.17 12.67 -5.08
CA ALA A 179 -4.61 13.40 -6.27
C ALA A 179 -5.53 12.55 -7.16
N ASP A 180 -5.23 11.25 -7.34
CA ASP A 180 -6.11 10.34 -8.08
C ASP A 180 -7.45 10.15 -7.35
N ALA A 181 -7.41 10.02 -6.02
CA ALA A 181 -8.61 9.95 -5.20
C ALA A 181 -9.46 11.23 -5.34
N CYS A 182 -8.82 12.40 -5.35
CA CYS A 182 -9.47 13.68 -5.56
C CYS A 182 -10.17 13.75 -6.93
N ASP A 183 -9.51 13.30 -8.00
CA ASP A 183 -10.08 13.28 -9.35
C ASP A 183 -11.37 12.43 -9.39
N VAL A 184 -11.32 11.21 -8.88
CA VAL A 184 -12.47 10.30 -8.89
C VAL A 184 -13.59 10.81 -7.98
N MET A 185 -13.27 11.34 -6.80
CA MET A 185 -14.25 11.99 -5.93
C MET A 185 -14.91 13.21 -6.61
N ALA A 186 -14.17 13.93 -7.47
CA ALA A 186 -14.68 15.04 -8.25
C ALA A 186 -15.51 14.62 -9.50
N GLY A 187 -15.64 13.33 -9.76
CA GLY A 187 -16.38 12.76 -10.89
C GLY A 187 -15.61 12.67 -12.20
N LEU A 188 -14.29 12.74 -12.13
CA LEU A 188 -13.44 12.55 -13.29
C LEU A 188 -13.07 11.08 -13.48
N PRO A 189 -12.78 10.64 -14.71
CA PRO A 189 -12.26 9.32 -14.95
C PRO A 189 -10.88 9.13 -14.31
N TRP A 190 -10.54 7.87 -14.05
CA TRP A 190 -9.22 7.49 -13.58
C TRP A 190 -8.46 6.77 -14.68
N GLU A 191 -7.34 7.35 -15.10
CA GLU A 191 -6.51 6.82 -16.17
C GLU A 191 -5.54 5.74 -15.66
N LEU A 192 -5.52 4.61 -16.34
CA LEU A 192 -4.55 3.54 -16.10
C LEU A 192 -3.98 3.05 -17.45
N LYS A 193 -2.68 2.81 -17.50
CA LYS A 193 -2.09 2.04 -18.57
C LYS A 193 -2.58 0.61 -18.52
N PHE A 194 -3.27 0.13 -19.58
CA PHE A 194 -3.90 -1.20 -19.58
C PHE A 194 -2.88 -2.27 -19.19
N PRO A 195 -3.09 -3.00 -18.08
CA PRO A 195 -2.04 -3.79 -17.46
C PRO A 195 -1.69 -5.05 -18.24
N LYS A 196 -0.47 -5.53 -18.06
CA LYS A 196 -0.11 -6.92 -18.34
C LYS A 196 -0.80 -7.83 -17.33
N LEU A 197 -0.88 -9.11 -17.62
CA LEU A 197 -1.50 -10.11 -16.73
C LEU A 197 -0.53 -11.22 -16.39
N ILE A 198 -0.35 -11.43 -15.07
CA ILE A 198 0.38 -12.57 -14.52
C ILE A 198 -0.65 -13.55 -13.98
N GLY A 199 -0.68 -14.77 -14.52
CA GLY A 199 -1.50 -15.84 -13.99
C GLY A 199 -0.73 -16.61 -12.93
N VAL A 200 -1.36 -16.84 -11.77
CA VAL A 200 -0.82 -17.74 -10.73
C VAL A 200 -1.81 -18.90 -10.54
N LYS A 201 -1.43 -20.05 -11.05
CA LYS A 201 -2.21 -21.28 -10.92
C LYS A 201 -1.87 -21.96 -9.61
N LEU A 202 -2.86 -22.11 -8.75
CA LEU A 202 -2.76 -22.81 -7.47
C LEU A 202 -3.43 -24.19 -7.59
N THR A 203 -2.68 -25.25 -7.26
CA THR A 203 -3.17 -26.63 -7.21
C THR A 203 -3.04 -27.18 -5.80
N GLY A 204 -3.72 -28.30 -5.51
CA GLY A 204 -3.69 -28.93 -4.19
C GLY A 204 -4.38 -28.09 -3.10
N LYS A 205 -4.00 -28.32 -1.84
CA LYS A 205 -4.56 -27.65 -0.66
C LYS A 205 -3.47 -27.36 0.37
N LEU A 206 -3.63 -26.24 1.10
CA LEU A 206 -2.83 -25.95 2.28
C LEU A 206 -3.10 -26.97 3.40
N SER A 207 -2.09 -27.32 4.14
CA SER A 207 -2.20 -28.25 5.27
C SER A 207 -1.21 -27.92 6.39
N GLY A 208 -1.53 -28.35 7.60
CA GLY A 208 -0.65 -28.26 8.74
C GLY A 208 -0.29 -26.81 9.11
N TRP A 209 1.00 -26.55 9.08
CA TRP A 209 1.57 -25.25 9.43
C TRP A 209 1.51 -24.20 8.32
N THR A 210 1.14 -24.58 7.10
CA THR A 210 1.05 -23.62 5.98
C THR A 210 -0.25 -22.81 6.02
N SER A 211 -0.16 -21.59 5.57
CA SER A 211 -1.28 -20.65 5.45
C SER A 211 -1.24 -19.91 4.12
N ALA A 212 -2.27 -19.11 3.85
CA ALA A 212 -2.33 -18.24 2.67
C ALA A 212 -1.13 -17.26 2.62
N LYS A 213 -0.62 -16.85 3.77
CA LYS A 213 0.59 -15.99 3.86
C LYS A 213 1.79 -16.65 3.15
N ASP A 214 1.98 -17.94 3.28
CA ASP A 214 3.13 -18.64 2.70
C ASP A 214 3.07 -18.67 1.16
N VAL A 215 1.86 -18.62 0.58
CA VAL A 215 1.67 -18.49 -0.87
C VAL A 215 2.29 -17.19 -1.37
N ILE A 216 1.92 -16.06 -0.78
CA ILE A 216 2.43 -14.75 -1.24
C ILE A 216 3.91 -14.54 -0.88
N LEU A 217 4.39 -15.09 0.24
CA LEU A 217 5.80 -15.07 0.57
C LEU A 217 6.64 -15.84 -0.48
N LYS A 218 6.13 -16.96 -0.96
CA LYS A 218 6.72 -17.74 -2.07
C LYS A 218 6.69 -16.95 -3.37
N VAL A 219 5.55 -16.34 -3.72
CA VAL A 219 5.39 -15.52 -4.93
C VAL A 219 6.33 -14.31 -4.90
N ALA A 220 6.49 -13.66 -3.74
CA ALA A 220 7.44 -12.56 -3.56
C ALA A 220 8.89 -13.00 -3.82
N GLY A 221 9.26 -14.19 -3.39
CA GLY A 221 10.57 -14.77 -3.71
C GLY A 221 10.78 -15.07 -5.20
N ILE A 222 9.70 -15.37 -5.94
CA ILE A 222 9.75 -15.66 -7.39
C ILE A 222 9.80 -14.37 -8.21
N LEU A 223 8.87 -13.43 -7.96
CA LEU A 223 8.70 -12.20 -8.74
C LEU A 223 9.64 -11.08 -8.31
N THR A 224 10.14 -11.13 -7.09
CA THR A 224 10.86 -10.03 -6.41
C THR A 224 10.00 -8.77 -6.27
N VAL A 225 10.55 -7.70 -5.74
CA VAL A 225 9.84 -6.41 -5.54
C VAL A 225 9.49 -5.68 -6.84
N LYS A 226 9.94 -6.16 -7.98
CA LYS A 226 9.76 -5.50 -9.31
C LYS A 226 8.98 -6.32 -10.31
N GLY A 227 8.85 -7.63 -10.11
CA GLY A 227 8.34 -8.56 -11.14
C GLY A 227 6.89 -8.32 -11.54
N GLY A 228 6.08 -7.75 -10.64
CA GLY A 228 4.69 -7.42 -10.90
C GLY A 228 4.47 -6.02 -11.52
N THR A 229 5.52 -5.24 -11.76
CA THR A 229 5.38 -3.85 -12.24
C THR A 229 4.59 -3.75 -13.53
N GLY A 230 3.52 -2.94 -13.52
CA GLY A 230 2.64 -2.76 -14.68
C GLY A 230 1.74 -3.96 -15.00
N ALA A 231 1.64 -4.92 -14.08
CA ALA A 231 0.80 -6.10 -14.22
C ALA A 231 -0.27 -6.18 -13.14
N ILE A 232 -1.35 -6.88 -13.44
CA ILE A 232 -2.32 -7.41 -12.46
C ILE A 232 -2.08 -8.90 -12.33
N VAL A 233 -2.09 -9.40 -11.09
CA VAL A 233 -1.90 -10.82 -10.79
C VAL A 233 -3.27 -11.47 -10.58
N GLU A 234 -3.64 -12.44 -11.43
CA GLU A 234 -4.87 -13.19 -11.31
C GLU A 234 -4.57 -14.61 -10.81
N TYR A 235 -5.13 -14.96 -9.66
CA TYR A 235 -4.99 -16.27 -9.03
C TYR A 235 -6.16 -17.15 -9.40
N PHE A 236 -5.89 -18.40 -9.81
CA PHE A 236 -6.89 -19.35 -10.25
C PHE A 236 -6.49 -20.81 -9.98
N GLY A 237 -7.38 -21.74 -10.31
CA GLY A 237 -7.19 -23.17 -10.12
C GLY A 237 -7.90 -23.71 -8.88
N GLU A 238 -7.87 -25.03 -8.71
CA GLU A 238 -8.56 -25.71 -7.60
C GLU A 238 -8.01 -25.29 -6.22
N GLY A 239 -6.69 -25.07 -6.15
CA GLY A 239 -6.05 -24.57 -4.93
C GLY A 239 -6.55 -23.18 -4.55
N ALA A 240 -6.78 -22.28 -5.52
CA ALA A 240 -7.34 -20.96 -5.26
C ALA A 240 -8.75 -21.03 -4.66
N ARG A 241 -9.59 -21.94 -5.14
CA ARG A 241 -10.95 -22.16 -4.60
C ARG A 241 -10.93 -22.78 -3.20
N SER A 242 -9.86 -23.46 -2.82
CA SER A 242 -9.72 -24.05 -1.48
C SER A 242 -9.43 -23.02 -0.39
N LEU A 243 -8.95 -21.81 -0.74
CA LEU A 243 -8.58 -20.75 0.19
C LEU A 243 -9.82 -20.01 0.70
N SER A 244 -9.77 -19.59 1.97
CA SER A 244 -10.77 -18.69 2.54
C SER A 244 -10.73 -17.31 1.88
N ALA A 245 -11.81 -16.54 2.00
CA ALA A 245 -11.87 -15.17 1.49
C ALA A 245 -10.82 -14.27 2.16
N THR A 246 -10.60 -14.41 3.47
CA THR A 246 -9.57 -13.66 4.21
C THR A 246 -8.16 -14.08 3.81
N GLY A 247 -7.93 -15.36 3.56
CA GLY A 247 -6.66 -15.88 3.03
C GLY A 247 -6.34 -15.33 1.63
N LYS A 248 -7.34 -15.27 0.74
CA LYS A 248 -7.22 -14.62 -0.57
C LYS A 248 -6.91 -13.12 -0.40
N GLY A 249 -7.55 -12.45 0.56
CA GLY A 249 -7.25 -11.06 0.91
C GLY A 249 -5.80 -10.85 1.33
N THR A 250 -5.26 -11.74 2.17
CA THR A 250 -3.83 -11.74 2.57
C THR A 250 -2.90 -11.82 1.36
N ILE A 251 -3.18 -12.71 0.42
CA ILE A 251 -2.38 -12.88 -0.81
C ILE A 251 -2.42 -11.61 -1.66
N CYS A 252 -3.61 -11.06 -1.92
CA CYS A 252 -3.79 -9.83 -2.69
C CYS A 252 -3.15 -8.61 -2.01
N ASN A 253 -3.23 -8.53 -0.67
CA ASN A 253 -2.64 -7.45 0.13
C ASN A 253 -1.14 -7.31 -0.15
N MET A 254 -0.38 -8.39 -0.07
CA MET A 254 1.05 -8.37 -0.32
C MET A 254 1.42 -8.32 -1.82
N GLY A 255 0.47 -8.28 -2.73
CA GLY A 255 0.72 -7.96 -4.14
C GLY A 255 1.36 -6.58 -4.33
N ALA A 256 1.16 -5.66 -3.38
CA ALA A 256 1.87 -4.39 -3.35
C ALA A 256 3.40 -4.56 -3.25
N GLU A 257 3.86 -5.60 -2.55
CA GLU A 257 5.29 -5.83 -2.29
C GLU A 257 6.05 -6.43 -3.48
N ILE A 258 5.34 -6.94 -4.47
CA ILE A 258 5.93 -7.41 -5.74
C ILE A 258 5.80 -6.37 -6.87
N GLY A 259 5.37 -5.16 -6.54
CA GLY A 259 5.18 -4.05 -7.49
C GLY A 259 3.95 -4.19 -8.40
N ALA A 260 3.06 -5.15 -8.16
CA ALA A 260 1.85 -5.34 -8.94
C ALA A 260 0.89 -4.14 -8.83
N THR A 261 0.19 -3.84 -9.92
CA THR A 261 -0.89 -2.84 -9.93
C THR A 261 -1.98 -3.24 -8.95
N THR A 262 -2.41 -4.50 -9.00
CA THR A 262 -3.27 -5.16 -8.01
C THR A 262 -3.19 -6.68 -8.19
N SER A 263 -3.93 -7.40 -7.34
CA SER A 263 -4.09 -8.85 -7.41
C SER A 263 -5.56 -9.21 -7.23
N ILE A 264 -6.01 -10.33 -7.79
CA ILE A 264 -7.42 -10.69 -7.75
C ILE A 264 -7.62 -12.22 -7.75
N PHE A 265 -8.70 -12.65 -7.08
CA PHE A 265 -9.27 -13.99 -7.15
C PHE A 265 -10.68 -13.94 -7.75
N GLY A 266 -11.09 -15.01 -8.39
CA GLY A 266 -12.47 -15.18 -8.85
C GLY A 266 -13.46 -15.41 -7.70
N TYR A 267 -14.73 -15.12 -7.95
CA TYR A 267 -15.83 -15.42 -7.05
C TYR A 267 -16.06 -16.91 -6.90
N ASP A 268 -16.30 -17.38 -5.69
CA ASP A 268 -16.61 -18.77 -5.37
C ASP A 268 -17.44 -18.90 -4.07
N GLU A 269 -17.66 -20.14 -3.63
CA GLU A 269 -18.46 -20.46 -2.44
C GLU A 269 -17.86 -19.86 -1.15
N LYS A 270 -16.53 -19.71 -1.08
CA LYS A 270 -15.85 -19.08 0.07
C LYS A 270 -16.13 -17.59 0.12
N SER A 271 -16.17 -16.94 -1.06
CA SER A 271 -16.55 -15.54 -1.19
C SER A 271 -18.00 -15.31 -0.78
N ALA A 272 -18.93 -16.16 -1.23
CA ALA A 272 -20.35 -16.13 -0.86
C ALA A 272 -20.54 -16.32 0.66
N ALA A 273 -19.83 -17.28 1.26
CA ALA A 273 -19.88 -17.56 2.69
C ALA A 273 -19.40 -16.36 3.52
N TYR A 274 -18.31 -15.70 3.10
CA TYR A 274 -17.79 -14.53 3.78
C TYR A 274 -18.74 -13.33 3.68
N LEU A 275 -19.29 -13.06 2.49
CA LEU A 275 -20.31 -12.02 2.29
C LEU A 275 -21.51 -12.24 3.22
N SER A 276 -22.02 -13.49 3.26
CA SER A 276 -23.15 -13.84 4.14
C SER A 276 -22.75 -13.73 5.61
N GLY A 277 -21.59 -14.19 6.00
CA GLY A 277 -21.06 -14.12 7.38
C GLY A 277 -20.89 -12.69 7.89
N THR A 278 -20.61 -11.74 6.97
CA THR A 278 -20.49 -10.30 7.27
C THR A 278 -21.80 -9.51 7.03
N GLY A 279 -22.94 -10.20 6.98
CA GLY A 279 -24.26 -9.56 6.87
C GLY A 279 -24.61 -9.03 5.48
N ARG A 280 -23.93 -9.53 4.42
CA ARG A 280 -24.12 -9.09 3.03
C ARG A 280 -24.67 -10.22 2.14
N SER A 281 -25.61 -11.00 2.67
CA SER A 281 -26.27 -12.11 1.93
C SER A 281 -26.97 -11.64 0.65
N ASP A 282 -27.49 -10.41 0.65
CA ASP A 282 -28.10 -9.81 -0.54
C ASP A 282 -27.07 -9.66 -1.67
N ILE A 283 -25.85 -9.24 -1.34
CA ILE A 283 -24.75 -9.11 -2.31
C ILE A 283 -24.32 -10.50 -2.80
N ALA A 284 -24.23 -11.48 -1.90
CA ALA A 284 -23.90 -12.86 -2.29
C ALA A 284 -24.94 -13.42 -3.28
N ALA A 285 -26.24 -13.22 -3.01
CA ALA A 285 -27.30 -13.69 -3.91
C ALA A 285 -27.26 -13.01 -5.28
N MET A 286 -26.95 -11.70 -5.32
CA MET A 286 -26.78 -11.00 -6.60
C MET A 286 -25.54 -11.46 -7.36
N ALA A 287 -24.44 -11.75 -6.66
CA ALA A 287 -23.21 -12.29 -7.26
C ALA A 287 -23.43 -13.71 -7.82
N ASP A 288 -24.17 -14.58 -7.09
CA ASP A 288 -24.54 -15.91 -7.56
C ASP A 288 -25.30 -15.86 -8.88
N ALA A 289 -26.19 -14.86 -9.06
CA ALA A 289 -26.98 -14.70 -10.28
C ALA A 289 -26.15 -14.35 -11.53
N ILE A 290 -24.90 -13.85 -11.36
CA ILE A 290 -23.98 -13.49 -12.45
C ILE A 290 -22.60 -14.16 -12.27
N ALA A 291 -22.53 -15.26 -11.55
CA ALA A 291 -21.26 -15.89 -11.15
C ALA A 291 -20.34 -16.22 -12.33
N GLU A 292 -20.89 -16.57 -13.51
CA GLU A 292 -20.13 -16.82 -14.74
C GLU A 292 -19.34 -15.59 -15.23
N HIS A 293 -19.79 -14.40 -14.87
CA HIS A 293 -19.12 -13.15 -15.20
C HIS A 293 -18.07 -12.74 -14.15
N LEU A 294 -18.09 -13.34 -12.96
CA LEU A 294 -17.25 -13.02 -11.82
C LEU A 294 -16.04 -13.98 -11.68
N THR A 295 -15.75 -14.71 -12.74
CA THR A 295 -14.57 -15.56 -12.91
C THR A 295 -14.07 -15.44 -14.34
N GLY A 296 -12.84 -15.89 -14.65
CA GLY A 296 -12.37 -16.00 -16.03
C GLY A 296 -13.17 -17.04 -16.81
N ASP A 297 -13.15 -16.94 -18.12
CA ASP A 297 -13.77 -17.94 -18.98
C ASP A 297 -13.07 -19.28 -18.81
N GLU A 298 -13.79 -20.40 -18.94
CA GLU A 298 -13.24 -21.76 -18.74
C GLU A 298 -12.01 -22.03 -19.61
N GLU A 299 -12.03 -21.58 -20.86
CA GLU A 299 -10.92 -21.74 -21.80
C GLU A 299 -9.64 -21.04 -21.31
N VAL A 300 -9.75 -19.90 -20.64
CA VAL A 300 -8.61 -19.16 -20.08
C VAL A 300 -7.85 -20.03 -19.08
N TYR A 301 -8.58 -20.73 -18.22
CA TYR A 301 -7.98 -21.57 -17.17
C TYR A 301 -7.60 -22.98 -17.67
N ALA A 302 -8.21 -23.44 -18.76
CA ALA A 302 -7.82 -24.67 -19.42
C ALA A 302 -6.53 -24.50 -20.25
N ASN A 303 -6.28 -23.31 -20.79
CA ASN A 303 -5.11 -23.00 -21.62
C ASN A 303 -4.47 -21.66 -21.22
N PRO A 304 -3.99 -21.51 -19.96
CA PRO A 304 -3.60 -20.22 -19.40
C PRO A 304 -2.40 -19.58 -20.11
N GLU A 305 -1.50 -20.36 -20.69
CA GLU A 305 -0.35 -19.86 -21.45
C GLU A 305 -0.74 -18.98 -22.65
N ALA A 306 -1.94 -19.17 -23.18
CA ALA A 306 -2.46 -18.37 -24.31
C ALA A 306 -3.04 -17.01 -23.86
N TYR A 307 -3.33 -16.83 -22.57
CA TYR A 307 -4.08 -15.69 -22.04
C TYR A 307 -3.29 -14.80 -21.09
N PHE A 308 -2.29 -15.32 -20.43
CA PHE A 308 -1.44 -14.55 -19.50
C PHE A 308 -0.08 -14.24 -20.12
N ASP A 309 0.44 -13.05 -19.79
CA ASP A 309 1.77 -12.62 -20.26
C ASP A 309 2.90 -13.36 -19.53
N GLN A 310 2.61 -13.86 -18.33
CA GLN A 310 3.47 -14.72 -17.51
C GLN A 310 2.62 -15.69 -16.71
N LEU A 311 3.10 -16.91 -16.51
CA LEU A 311 2.43 -17.93 -15.71
C LEU A 311 3.34 -18.45 -14.61
N ILE A 312 2.79 -18.61 -13.40
CA ILE A 312 3.43 -19.21 -12.24
C ILE A 312 2.50 -20.34 -11.75
N GLU A 313 3.07 -21.50 -11.43
CA GLU A 313 2.32 -22.61 -10.83
C GLU A 313 2.87 -22.92 -9.44
N ILE A 314 1.97 -23.09 -8.46
CA ILE A 314 2.31 -23.46 -7.09
C ILE A 314 1.38 -24.59 -6.64
N ASN A 315 1.99 -25.71 -6.24
CA ASN A 315 1.28 -26.78 -5.57
C ASN A 315 1.22 -26.52 -4.07
N LEU A 316 0.03 -26.19 -3.57
CA LEU A 316 -0.19 -25.86 -2.16
C LEU A 316 0.09 -27.04 -1.22
N SER A 317 -0.06 -28.28 -1.71
CA SER A 317 0.21 -29.50 -0.92
C SER A 317 1.71 -29.74 -0.68
N GLU A 318 2.57 -29.12 -1.48
CA GLU A 318 4.03 -29.21 -1.36
C GLU A 318 4.65 -27.95 -0.73
N LEU A 319 3.83 -26.93 -0.50
CA LEU A 319 4.28 -25.67 0.08
C LEU A 319 4.58 -25.87 1.57
N GLU A 320 5.78 -25.48 1.98
CA GLU A 320 6.14 -25.36 3.39
C GLU A 320 6.05 -23.90 3.86
N PRO A 321 5.94 -23.64 5.18
CA PRO A 321 5.96 -22.29 5.69
C PRO A 321 7.21 -21.52 5.27
N HIS A 322 7.07 -20.20 5.05
CA HIS A 322 8.14 -19.31 4.63
C HIS A 322 8.39 -18.21 5.67
N VAL A 323 9.64 -17.77 5.74
CA VAL A 323 10.05 -16.54 6.45
C VAL A 323 10.82 -15.69 5.45
N ASN A 324 10.37 -14.46 5.22
CA ASN A 324 11.01 -13.54 4.29
C ASN A 324 11.77 -12.44 5.04
N GLY A 325 12.92 -12.08 4.53
CA GLY A 325 13.77 -11.03 5.09
C GLY A 325 15.17 -11.50 5.53
N PRO A 326 15.94 -10.61 6.20
CA PRO A 326 15.51 -9.27 6.67
C PRO A 326 15.61 -8.19 5.60
N PHE A 327 15.10 -6.99 5.91
CA PHE A 327 15.23 -5.73 5.17
C PHE A 327 14.54 -5.64 3.80
N THR A 328 14.06 -6.75 3.25
CA THR A 328 13.30 -6.79 2.01
C THR A 328 12.27 -7.93 2.06
N PRO A 329 11.05 -7.75 1.53
CA PRO A 329 10.00 -8.76 1.61
C PRO A 329 10.16 -9.90 0.60
N ASP A 330 11.09 -9.82 -0.34
CA ASP A 330 11.32 -10.80 -1.40
C ASP A 330 12.47 -11.78 -1.13
N LEU A 331 13.21 -11.62 -0.03
CA LEU A 331 14.22 -12.58 0.40
C LEU A 331 13.54 -13.75 1.13
N ALA A 332 13.06 -14.73 0.35
CA ALA A 332 12.21 -15.82 0.82
C ALA A 332 13.01 -17.06 1.25
N TRP A 333 12.71 -17.54 2.45
CA TRP A 333 13.31 -18.75 3.01
C TRP A 333 12.23 -19.77 3.39
N PRO A 334 12.24 -20.98 2.83
CA PRO A 334 11.47 -22.08 3.40
C PRO A 334 11.91 -22.33 4.84
N ILE A 335 10.94 -22.67 5.72
CA ILE A 335 11.22 -22.85 7.15
C ILE A 335 12.32 -23.90 7.42
N SER A 336 12.37 -24.95 6.59
CA SER A 336 13.39 -26.00 6.65
C SER A 336 14.83 -25.51 6.44
N LYS A 337 15.01 -24.34 5.79
CA LYS A 337 16.31 -23.72 5.49
C LYS A 337 16.59 -22.47 6.31
N PHE A 338 15.58 -21.92 6.99
CA PHE A 338 15.69 -20.62 7.64
C PHE A 338 16.70 -20.62 8.80
N ALA A 339 16.73 -21.67 9.63
CA ALA A 339 17.70 -21.76 10.73
C ALA A 339 19.17 -21.74 10.26
N ALA A 340 19.45 -22.40 9.11
CA ALA A 340 20.77 -22.36 8.49
C ALA A 340 21.08 -20.94 7.97
N ALA A 341 20.13 -20.30 7.29
CA ALA A 341 20.27 -18.94 6.79
C ALA A 341 20.58 -17.92 7.91
N VAL A 342 19.89 -18.02 9.06
CA VAL A 342 20.16 -17.17 10.23
C VAL A 342 21.62 -17.30 10.68
N LYS A 343 22.15 -18.51 10.76
CA LYS A 343 23.54 -18.78 11.18
C LYS A 343 24.56 -18.31 10.16
N GLU A 344 24.36 -18.65 8.89
CA GLU A 344 25.28 -18.33 7.80
C GLU A 344 25.43 -16.83 7.57
N ASN A 345 24.32 -16.07 7.73
CA ASN A 345 24.34 -14.61 7.56
C ASN A 345 24.66 -13.85 8.86
N GLY A 346 24.85 -14.53 9.98
CA GLY A 346 25.15 -13.89 11.27
C GLY A 346 24.01 -12.99 11.78
N TRP A 347 22.76 -13.33 11.44
CA TRP A 347 21.60 -12.62 11.96
C TRP A 347 21.36 -12.97 13.43
N PRO A 348 20.76 -12.05 14.23
CA PRO A 348 20.40 -12.35 15.61
C PRO A 348 19.49 -13.57 15.69
N ALA A 349 19.91 -14.63 16.38
CA ALA A 349 19.10 -15.82 16.58
C ALA A 349 18.04 -15.60 17.68
N LYS A 350 18.35 -14.80 18.72
CA LYS A 350 17.39 -14.40 19.73
C LYS A 350 16.28 -13.59 19.08
N LEU A 351 15.03 -13.95 19.32
CA LEU A 351 13.87 -13.19 18.90
C LEU A 351 13.40 -12.28 20.05
N ASP A 352 13.45 -10.97 19.81
CA ASP A 352 13.04 -10.00 20.82
C ASP A 352 11.52 -9.76 20.81
N VAL A 353 10.89 -9.61 19.63
CA VAL A 353 9.46 -9.34 19.52
C VAL A 353 8.82 -10.14 18.38
N GLY A 354 7.67 -10.76 18.67
CA GLY A 354 6.74 -11.31 17.68
C GLY A 354 5.48 -10.44 17.60
N LEU A 355 5.07 -10.03 16.39
CA LEU A 355 3.89 -9.19 16.20
C LEU A 355 2.96 -9.83 15.17
N ILE A 356 1.72 -10.11 15.56
CA ILE A 356 0.67 -10.54 14.61
C ILE A 356 -0.37 -9.44 14.40
N GLY A 357 -0.92 -9.37 13.21
CA GLY A 357 -1.90 -8.36 12.82
C GLY A 357 -1.52 -7.61 11.56
N SER A 358 -1.68 -6.29 11.57
CA SER A 358 -1.67 -5.42 10.38
C SER A 358 -2.84 -5.75 9.43
N CYS A 359 -3.02 -4.99 8.36
CA CYS A 359 -4.06 -5.28 7.38
C CYS A 359 -3.91 -6.65 6.70
N THR A 360 -2.72 -7.22 6.71
CA THR A 360 -2.41 -8.47 6.01
C THR A 360 -2.93 -9.69 6.76
N ASN A 361 -2.76 -9.74 8.09
CA ASN A 361 -3.08 -10.92 8.89
C ASN A 361 -3.72 -10.54 10.24
N SER A 362 -4.90 -9.96 10.19
CA SER A 362 -5.66 -9.52 11.36
C SER A 362 -7.12 -9.97 11.34
N SER A 363 -7.46 -10.93 10.46
CA SER A 363 -8.80 -11.49 10.35
C SER A 363 -9.13 -12.41 11.53
N TYR A 364 -10.42 -12.75 11.65
CA TYR A 364 -10.86 -13.77 12.61
C TYR A 364 -10.12 -15.10 12.42
N GLU A 365 -9.93 -15.54 11.16
CA GLU A 365 -9.19 -16.76 10.84
C GLU A 365 -7.75 -16.71 11.34
N ASP A 366 -7.01 -15.63 11.03
CA ASP A 366 -5.62 -15.44 11.46
C ASP A 366 -5.49 -15.51 12.98
N ILE A 367 -6.38 -14.80 13.70
CA ILE A 367 -6.37 -14.74 15.15
C ILE A 367 -6.77 -16.08 15.76
N SER A 368 -7.75 -16.78 15.18
CA SER A 368 -8.20 -18.08 15.70
C SER A 368 -7.10 -19.15 15.56
N ARG A 369 -6.37 -19.17 14.45
CA ARG A 369 -5.24 -20.08 14.24
C ARG A 369 -4.09 -19.79 15.21
N ALA A 370 -3.73 -18.51 15.40
CA ALA A 370 -2.72 -18.12 16.38
C ALA A 370 -3.17 -18.42 17.82
N ALA A 371 -4.44 -18.21 18.13
CA ALA A 371 -5.01 -18.52 19.46
C ALA A 371 -4.97 -20.02 19.77
N SER A 372 -5.09 -20.89 18.76
CA SER A 372 -4.95 -22.34 18.97
C SER A 372 -3.54 -22.71 19.43
N LEU A 373 -2.51 -22.03 18.93
CA LEU A 373 -1.13 -22.21 19.37
C LEU A 373 -0.91 -21.62 20.78
N ALA A 374 -1.50 -20.46 21.05
CA ALA A 374 -1.47 -19.87 22.39
C ALA A 374 -2.13 -20.80 23.42
N GLN A 375 -3.25 -21.43 23.09
CA GLN A 375 -3.90 -22.43 23.94
C GLN A 375 -3.01 -23.65 24.20
N GLN A 376 -2.36 -24.16 23.14
CA GLN A 376 -1.39 -25.25 23.29
C GLN A 376 -0.23 -24.84 24.21
N ALA A 377 0.28 -23.61 24.08
CA ALA A 377 1.34 -23.11 24.96
C ALA A 377 0.89 -23.11 26.43
N VAL A 378 -0.30 -22.60 26.73
CA VAL A 378 -0.86 -22.61 28.07
C VAL A 378 -1.03 -24.04 28.62
N ASP A 379 -1.63 -24.94 27.81
CA ASP A 379 -1.87 -26.34 28.22
C ASP A 379 -0.57 -27.12 28.43
N LYS A 380 0.46 -26.84 27.64
CA LYS A 380 1.79 -27.47 27.72
C LYS A 380 2.74 -26.72 28.68
N LYS A 381 2.25 -25.72 29.44
CA LYS A 381 3.00 -24.92 30.39
C LYS A 381 4.18 -24.17 29.79
N LEU A 382 3.97 -23.62 28.60
CA LEU A 382 4.85 -22.70 27.90
C LEU A 382 4.30 -21.27 28.03
N ILE A 383 5.19 -20.30 28.00
CA ILE A 383 4.88 -18.88 27.85
C ILE A 383 5.72 -18.31 26.70
N ALA A 384 5.32 -17.20 26.13
CA ALA A 384 6.14 -16.51 25.15
C ALA A 384 7.46 -16.05 25.77
N LYS A 385 8.57 -16.40 25.14
CA LYS A 385 9.92 -15.98 25.57
C LYS A 385 10.32 -14.64 24.94
N SER A 386 9.63 -14.25 23.86
CA SER A 386 9.72 -12.92 23.27
C SER A 386 8.54 -12.07 23.71
N GLU A 387 8.67 -10.75 23.64
CA GLU A 387 7.50 -9.87 23.65
C GLU A 387 6.57 -10.31 22.51
N TYR A 388 5.25 -10.35 22.78
CA TYR A 388 4.29 -10.81 21.80
C TYR A 388 3.07 -9.90 21.75
N THR A 389 2.73 -9.38 20.57
CA THR A 389 1.61 -8.45 20.42
C THR A 389 0.62 -8.92 19.36
N ILE A 390 -0.64 -8.61 19.59
CA ILE A 390 -1.77 -8.97 18.74
C ILE A 390 -2.55 -7.72 18.36
N THR A 391 -2.76 -7.49 17.07
CA THR A 391 -3.59 -6.40 16.55
C THR A 391 -4.81 -6.97 15.82
N PRO A 392 -6.03 -6.90 16.40
CA PRO A 392 -7.26 -7.23 15.68
C PRO A 392 -7.50 -6.27 14.51
N GLY A 393 -8.11 -6.77 13.42
CA GLY A 393 -8.26 -6.00 12.19
C GLY A 393 -9.36 -4.94 12.23
N SER A 394 -10.40 -5.18 13.03
CA SER A 394 -11.54 -4.27 13.16
C SER A 394 -12.17 -4.43 14.53
N GLU A 395 -13.05 -3.50 14.88
CA GLU A 395 -13.83 -3.63 16.11
C GLU A 395 -14.76 -4.85 16.08
N GLN A 396 -15.28 -5.19 14.90
CA GLN A 396 -16.06 -6.42 14.70
C GLN A 396 -15.21 -7.67 14.98
N VAL A 397 -14.00 -7.74 14.47
CA VAL A 397 -13.09 -8.87 14.75
C VAL A 397 -12.71 -8.87 16.23
N ARG A 398 -12.30 -7.73 16.80
CA ARG A 398 -11.89 -7.61 18.19
C ARG A 398 -12.96 -8.11 19.16
N PHE A 399 -14.19 -7.60 18.99
CA PHE A 399 -15.32 -7.99 19.83
C PHE A 399 -15.65 -9.47 19.69
N THR A 400 -15.58 -10.01 18.46
CA THR A 400 -15.87 -11.42 18.19
C THR A 400 -14.81 -12.34 18.81
N VAL A 401 -13.51 -12.04 18.65
CA VAL A 401 -12.43 -12.89 19.22
C VAL A 401 -12.34 -12.77 20.74
N GLU A 402 -12.74 -11.63 21.32
CA GLU A 402 -12.87 -11.46 22.76
C GLU A 402 -14.01 -12.33 23.31
N ARG A 403 -15.20 -12.27 22.69
CA ARG A 403 -16.35 -13.13 23.03
C ARG A 403 -15.98 -14.61 22.99
N ASP A 404 -15.18 -15.01 22.01
CA ASP A 404 -14.77 -16.41 21.80
C ASP A 404 -13.57 -16.81 22.68
N GLY A 405 -13.08 -15.91 23.57
CA GLY A 405 -12.07 -16.17 24.60
C GLY A 405 -10.62 -16.15 24.10
N PHE A 406 -10.38 -15.76 22.84
CA PHE A 406 -9.02 -15.80 22.26
C PHE A 406 -8.09 -14.77 22.88
N LEU A 407 -8.60 -13.56 23.18
CA LEU A 407 -7.78 -12.50 23.79
C LEU A 407 -7.31 -12.87 25.20
N ASP A 408 -8.16 -13.53 25.99
CA ASP A 408 -7.80 -14.07 27.30
C ASP A 408 -6.70 -15.15 27.20
N THR A 409 -6.79 -16.02 26.22
CA THR A 409 -5.78 -17.04 25.93
C THR A 409 -4.42 -16.43 25.58
N PHE A 410 -4.39 -15.40 24.74
CA PHE A 410 -3.15 -14.67 24.45
C PHE A 410 -2.57 -14.00 25.70
N GLY A 411 -3.41 -13.40 26.54
CA GLY A 411 -2.98 -12.80 27.82
C GLY A 411 -2.32 -13.81 28.74
N LYS A 412 -2.87 -15.03 28.85
CA LYS A 412 -2.28 -16.13 29.64
C LYS A 412 -0.92 -16.59 29.10
N MET A 413 -0.70 -16.48 27.82
CA MET A 413 0.60 -16.77 27.18
C MET A 413 1.61 -15.61 27.35
N GLY A 414 1.19 -14.43 27.79
CA GLY A 414 2.02 -13.22 27.91
C GLY A 414 1.88 -12.24 26.73
N GLY A 415 0.85 -12.40 25.91
CA GLY A 415 0.58 -11.51 24.78
C GLY A 415 -0.13 -10.22 25.19
N VAL A 416 0.12 -9.13 24.45
CA VAL A 416 -0.50 -7.82 24.64
C VAL A 416 -1.35 -7.48 23.42
N VAL A 417 -2.60 -7.11 23.66
CA VAL A 417 -3.52 -6.68 22.58
C VAL A 417 -3.33 -5.18 22.32
N LEU A 418 -3.05 -4.82 21.08
CA LEU A 418 -2.91 -3.45 20.61
C LEU A 418 -4.24 -2.93 20.03
N ALA A 419 -4.33 -1.62 19.83
CA ALA A 419 -5.47 -0.99 19.17
C ALA A 419 -5.62 -1.46 17.71
N ASN A 420 -6.85 -1.47 17.20
CA ASN A 420 -7.18 -1.84 15.82
C ASN A 420 -6.64 -0.79 14.83
N ALA A 421 -5.34 -0.84 14.57
CA ALA A 421 -4.62 0.16 13.80
C ALA A 421 -3.39 -0.43 13.12
N CYS A 422 -2.81 0.30 12.17
CA CYS A 422 -1.56 -0.10 11.52
C CYS A 422 -0.36 -0.11 12.47
N GLY A 423 -0.31 0.80 13.46
CA GLY A 423 0.67 0.81 14.52
C GLY A 423 2.11 0.55 14.08
N PRO A 424 2.76 -0.52 14.59
CA PRO A 424 4.15 -0.84 14.25
C PRO A 424 4.42 -1.03 12.75
N CYS A 425 3.43 -1.48 11.98
CA CYS A 425 3.57 -1.69 10.53
C CYS A 425 3.90 -0.40 9.77
N ILE A 426 3.46 0.76 10.26
CA ILE A 426 3.71 2.09 9.68
C ILE A 426 4.72 2.92 10.50
N GLY A 427 5.43 2.32 11.45
CA GLY A 427 6.36 3.04 12.32
C GLY A 427 5.71 3.85 13.44
N GLN A 428 4.43 3.65 13.70
CA GLN A 428 3.73 4.17 14.86
C GLN A 428 3.87 3.19 16.04
N TRP A 429 5.10 3.10 16.56
CA TRP A 429 5.47 2.21 17.65
C TRP A 429 6.46 2.87 18.60
N ALA A 430 6.06 3.06 19.84
CA ALA A 430 6.94 3.47 20.92
C ALA A 430 7.53 2.21 21.55
N ARG A 431 8.48 1.57 20.86
CA ARG A 431 9.14 0.36 21.33
C ARG A 431 10.07 0.67 22.49
N HIS A 432 9.94 -0.08 23.58
CA HIS A 432 10.82 -0.03 24.73
C HIS A 432 11.83 -1.19 24.68
N GLY A 433 12.98 -1.05 25.35
CA GLY A 433 13.94 -2.13 25.59
C GLY A 433 14.92 -2.45 24.46
N ALA A 434 14.93 -1.68 23.35
CA ALA A 434 15.96 -1.78 22.33
C ALA A 434 16.73 -0.46 22.22
N GLU A 435 18.05 -0.49 22.43
CA GLU A 435 18.90 0.68 22.15
C GLU A 435 19.01 0.89 20.65
N LYS A 436 18.99 2.15 20.18
CA LYS A 436 18.98 2.53 18.75
C LYS A 436 20.15 2.00 17.91
N GLN A 437 21.21 1.51 18.54
CA GLN A 437 22.43 1.00 17.89
C GLN A 437 22.54 -0.54 17.98
N GLU A 438 21.68 -1.20 18.76
CA GLU A 438 21.80 -2.63 19.03
C GLU A 438 21.21 -3.48 17.90
N LYS A 439 21.95 -4.52 17.49
CA LYS A 439 21.43 -5.57 16.62
C LYS A 439 20.38 -6.38 17.39
N ASN A 440 19.17 -6.41 16.86
CA ASN A 440 18.07 -7.16 17.42
C ASN A 440 17.21 -7.75 16.32
N SER A 441 16.28 -8.63 16.65
CA SER A 441 15.36 -9.21 15.68
C SER A 441 13.90 -9.07 16.10
N ILE A 442 13.05 -8.85 15.11
CA ILE A 442 11.60 -8.94 15.21
C ILE A 442 11.06 -9.83 14.10
N ILE A 443 9.97 -10.53 14.36
CA ILE A 443 9.21 -11.23 13.33
C ILE A 443 7.76 -10.79 13.35
N THR A 444 7.20 -10.53 12.18
CA THR A 444 5.85 -9.96 12.05
C THR A 444 5.02 -10.72 11.03
N SER A 445 3.71 -10.70 11.18
CA SER A 445 2.80 -11.10 10.12
C SER A 445 2.42 -9.95 9.18
N PHE A 446 3.16 -8.85 9.23
CA PHE A 446 2.94 -7.66 8.41
C PHE A 446 3.31 -7.90 6.95
N ASN A 447 3.41 -6.84 6.19
CA ASN A 447 3.70 -6.89 4.75
C ASN A 447 5.10 -6.36 4.39
N ARG A 448 5.65 -5.42 5.17
CA ARG A 448 6.95 -4.77 4.91
C ARG A 448 7.91 -4.92 6.08
N ASN A 449 9.19 -5.06 5.74
CA ASN A 449 10.28 -5.24 6.70
C ASN A 449 11.51 -4.39 6.35
N PHE A 450 11.32 -3.26 5.68
CA PHE A 450 12.40 -2.34 5.33
C PHE A 450 13.14 -1.86 6.59
N ALA A 451 14.43 -1.54 6.43
CA ALA A 451 15.23 -0.97 7.51
C ALA A 451 14.56 0.29 8.10
N LYS A 452 14.60 0.43 9.42
CA LYS A 452 13.96 1.53 10.18
C LYS A 452 12.42 1.57 10.12
N ARG A 453 11.76 0.69 9.39
CA ARG A 453 10.32 0.78 9.12
C ARG A 453 9.48 0.68 10.38
N ALA A 454 9.74 -0.28 11.25
CA ALA A 454 8.90 -0.57 12.41
C ALA A 454 9.19 0.35 13.61
N ASP A 455 10.45 0.53 13.97
CA ASP A 455 10.90 1.17 15.21
C ASP A 455 11.94 2.29 15.03
N GLY A 456 12.29 2.60 13.78
CA GLY A 456 13.29 3.62 13.46
C GLY A 456 14.75 3.17 13.66
N ASN A 457 15.00 1.95 14.15
CA ASN A 457 16.33 1.42 14.35
C ASN A 457 16.85 0.73 13.07
N PRO A 458 17.98 1.16 12.47
CA PRO A 458 18.52 0.55 11.27
C PRO A 458 19.06 -0.88 11.50
N ASN A 459 19.33 -1.25 12.74
CA ASN A 459 19.88 -2.55 13.14
C ASN A 459 18.81 -3.57 13.57
N THR A 460 17.53 -3.21 13.50
CA THR A 460 16.44 -4.15 13.71
C THR A 460 16.28 -5.04 12.49
N HIS A 461 16.62 -6.31 12.64
CA HIS A 461 16.40 -7.34 11.62
C HIS A 461 14.94 -7.76 11.65
N ALA A 462 14.15 -7.20 10.76
CA ALA A 462 12.73 -7.47 10.66
C ALA A 462 12.45 -8.58 9.63
N PHE A 463 11.72 -9.60 10.06
CA PHE A 463 11.29 -10.73 9.23
C PHE A 463 9.77 -10.73 9.09
N VAL A 464 9.29 -11.37 8.02
CA VAL A 464 7.86 -11.51 7.74
C VAL A 464 7.51 -12.99 7.58
N ALA A 465 6.48 -13.44 8.31
CA ALA A 465 5.98 -14.81 8.24
C ALA A 465 4.46 -14.84 8.48
N SER A 466 3.86 -16.03 8.44
CA SER A 466 2.47 -16.22 8.84
C SER A 466 2.25 -15.98 10.34
N PRO A 467 1.02 -15.62 10.78
CA PRO A 467 0.72 -15.48 12.21
C PRO A 467 1.09 -16.70 13.04
N GLU A 468 0.92 -17.89 12.47
CA GLU A 468 1.23 -19.17 13.12
C GLU A 468 2.73 -19.31 13.38
N ILE A 469 3.55 -19.03 12.38
CA ILE A 469 5.01 -19.08 12.50
C ILE A 469 5.51 -17.98 13.45
N VAL A 470 4.97 -16.75 13.36
CA VAL A 470 5.30 -15.68 14.30
C VAL A 470 5.01 -16.10 15.73
N THR A 471 3.84 -16.69 15.99
CA THR A 471 3.42 -17.16 17.32
C THR A 471 4.34 -18.26 17.83
N ALA A 472 4.64 -19.27 17.02
CA ALA A 472 5.53 -20.37 17.40
C ALA A 472 6.95 -19.88 17.73
N LEU A 473 7.50 -18.97 16.91
CA LEU A 473 8.84 -18.41 17.14
C LEU A 473 8.86 -17.48 18.37
N ALA A 474 7.77 -16.76 18.65
CA ALA A 474 7.66 -15.94 19.87
C ALA A 474 7.60 -16.81 21.14
N ILE A 475 6.90 -17.95 21.10
CA ILE A 475 6.91 -18.93 22.19
C ILE A 475 8.33 -19.48 22.40
N ALA A 476 9.03 -19.81 21.33
CA ALA A 476 10.41 -20.31 21.39
C ALA A 476 11.44 -19.23 21.80
N GLY A 477 11.20 -17.96 21.49
CA GLY A 477 12.15 -16.85 21.69
C GLY A 477 13.39 -16.93 20.79
N ASN A 478 13.30 -17.66 19.67
CA ASN A 478 14.44 -17.95 18.83
C ASN A 478 14.03 -18.12 17.35
N LEU A 479 14.69 -17.39 16.45
CA LEU A 479 14.46 -17.46 15.01
C LEU A 479 14.88 -18.81 14.38
N THR A 480 15.78 -19.57 15.03
CA THR A 480 16.23 -20.87 14.51
C THR A 480 15.32 -22.04 14.86
N PHE A 481 14.25 -21.80 15.63
CA PHE A 481 13.27 -22.82 15.97
C PHE A 481 12.41 -23.19 14.76
N ASN A 482 12.30 -24.49 14.48
CA ASN A 482 11.42 -25.01 13.43
C ASN A 482 10.25 -25.78 14.10
N PRO A 483 9.03 -25.22 14.11
CA PRO A 483 7.90 -25.85 14.81
C PRO A 483 7.48 -27.19 14.21
N LEU A 484 7.89 -27.52 12.97
CA LEU A 484 7.58 -28.79 12.33
C LEU A 484 8.41 -29.96 12.90
N THR A 485 9.64 -29.67 13.37
CA THR A 485 10.60 -30.70 13.80
C THR A 485 11.03 -30.60 15.26
N ASP A 486 11.10 -29.39 15.81
CA ASP A 486 11.77 -29.12 17.07
C ASP A 486 10.79 -29.22 18.27
N THR A 487 11.37 -29.37 19.46
CA THR A 487 10.67 -29.36 20.74
C THR A 487 11.10 -28.18 21.58
N LEU A 488 10.27 -27.83 22.56
CA LEU A 488 10.51 -26.78 23.53
C LEU A 488 10.52 -27.35 24.94
N THR A 489 11.35 -26.80 25.82
CA THR A 489 11.35 -27.16 27.23
C THR A 489 10.32 -26.31 27.98
N ASN A 490 9.32 -26.94 28.59
CA ASN A 490 8.30 -26.27 29.38
C ASN A 490 8.80 -25.88 30.79
N SER A 491 7.95 -25.24 31.59
CA SER A 491 8.29 -24.81 32.99
C SER A 491 8.57 -25.97 33.93
N GLU A 492 8.18 -27.20 33.60
CA GLU A 492 8.44 -28.41 34.38
C GLU A 492 9.68 -29.20 33.87
N GLY A 493 10.43 -28.63 32.93
CA GLY A 493 11.60 -29.28 32.35
C GLY A 493 11.32 -30.38 31.32
N GLN A 494 10.06 -30.52 30.89
CA GLN A 494 9.65 -31.53 29.90
C GLN A 494 9.84 -31.01 28.49
N GLN A 495 10.25 -31.91 27.58
CA GLN A 495 10.29 -31.61 26.14
C GLN A 495 8.88 -31.76 25.55
N VAL A 496 8.35 -30.70 25.00
CA VAL A 496 7.02 -30.64 24.39
C VAL A 496 7.09 -30.16 22.97
N LYS A 497 6.26 -30.68 22.07
CA LYS A 497 6.13 -30.26 20.69
C LYS A 497 4.83 -29.47 20.51
N LEU A 498 4.87 -28.41 19.71
CA LEU A 498 3.68 -27.73 19.26
C LEU A 498 3.03 -28.54 18.13
N ASP A 499 1.75 -28.77 18.25
CA ASP A 499 0.95 -29.41 17.21
C ASP A 499 0.53 -28.37 16.15
N GLU A 500 0.11 -28.83 14.97
CA GLU A 500 -0.37 -28.00 13.90
C GLU A 500 -1.48 -27.04 14.36
N PRO A 501 -1.45 -25.76 13.94
CA PRO A 501 -2.48 -24.79 14.32
C PRO A 501 -3.83 -25.17 13.72
N LYS A 502 -4.90 -24.97 14.50
CA LYS A 502 -6.28 -25.15 14.08
C LYS A 502 -7.01 -23.81 14.19
N GLY A 503 -7.88 -23.52 13.24
CA GLY A 503 -8.66 -22.28 13.29
C GLY A 503 -9.92 -22.40 12.43
N LEU A 504 -10.73 -21.38 12.49
CA LEU A 504 -12.00 -21.27 11.80
C LEU A 504 -11.93 -20.12 10.80
N GLU A 505 -12.39 -20.34 9.59
CA GLU A 505 -12.52 -19.28 8.58
C GLU A 505 -13.51 -18.20 9.01
N LEU A 506 -14.60 -18.62 9.64
CA LEU A 506 -15.67 -17.76 10.13
C LEU A 506 -16.06 -18.17 11.56
N PRO A 507 -16.51 -17.24 12.42
CA PRO A 507 -16.96 -17.56 13.76
C PRO A 507 -18.25 -18.39 13.74
N THR A 508 -18.28 -19.48 14.49
CA THR A 508 -19.44 -20.40 14.54
C THR A 508 -20.72 -19.75 15.05
N LYS A 509 -20.59 -18.70 15.88
CA LYS A 509 -21.70 -17.90 16.44
C LYS A 509 -21.99 -16.64 15.62
N GLY A 510 -21.41 -16.51 14.42
CA GLY A 510 -21.40 -15.28 13.63
C GLY A 510 -20.53 -14.17 14.21
N PHE A 511 -20.27 -13.14 13.41
CA PHE A 511 -19.63 -11.92 13.88
C PHE A 511 -20.56 -11.15 14.82
N ALA A 512 -19.95 -10.40 15.74
CA ALA A 512 -20.65 -9.52 16.67
C ALA A 512 -19.87 -8.22 16.86
N VAL A 513 -20.60 -7.13 17.07
CA VAL A 513 -20.05 -5.81 17.39
C VAL A 513 -21.14 -4.97 18.08
N GLU A 514 -20.78 -4.17 19.07
CA GLU A 514 -21.71 -3.23 19.73
C GLU A 514 -21.75 -1.89 18.98
N ASP A 515 -20.58 -1.30 18.73
CA ASP A 515 -20.40 -0.07 17.92
C ASP A 515 -19.19 -0.27 17.01
N ALA A 516 -19.43 -0.36 15.72
CA ALA A 516 -18.37 -0.50 14.72
C ALA A 516 -17.54 0.78 14.52
N GLY A 517 -17.95 1.90 15.12
CA GLY A 517 -17.26 3.18 15.01
C GLY A 517 -17.53 3.95 13.70
N TYR A 518 -18.63 3.67 13.02
CA TYR A 518 -19.03 4.36 11.78
C TYR A 518 -19.85 5.62 12.06
N GLN A 519 -19.52 6.70 11.32
CA GLN A 519 -20.30 7.94 11.28
C GLN A 519 -20.75 8.20 9.84
N ALA A 520 -22.06 8.23 9.65
CA ALA A 520 -22.67 8.61 8.36
C ALA A 520 -22.46 10.12 8.10
N PRO A 521 -22.34 10.53 6.83
CA PRO A 521 -22.31 11.95 6.46
C PRO A 521 -23.65 12.62 6.71
N ALA A 522 -23.64 13.97 6.80
CA ALA A 522 -24.87 14.77 6.91
C ALA A 522 -25.72 14.63 5.63
N GLU A 523 -27.03 14.64 5.79
CA GLU A 523 -27.99 14.70 4.66
C GLU A 523 -27.79 16.01 3.87
N ASP A 524 -27.61 17.12 4.56
CA ASP A 524 -27.35 18.45 3.99
C ASP A 524 -25.97 18.98 4.46
N GLY A 525 -24.94 18.71 3.65
CA GLY A 525 -23.56 19.14 3.91
C GLY A 525 -23.35 20.67 3.81
N SER A 526 -24.29 21.41 3.20
CA SER A 526 -24.16 22.88 3.07
C SER A 526 -24.12 23.59 4.43
N LYS A 527 -24.73 22.97 5.45
CA LYS A 527 -24.78 23.48 6.83
C LYS A 527 -23.57 23.10 7.68
N VAL A 528 -22.67 22.27 7.16
CA VAL A 528 -21.50 21.78 7.89
C VAL A 528 -20.30 22.68 7.63
N ASN A 529 -19.67 23.16 8.71
CA ASN A 529 -18.41 23.88 8.64
C ASN A 529 -17.25 22.90 8.78
N VAL A 530 -16.28 22.99 7.87
CA VAL A 530 -15.02 22.24 7.98
C VAL A 530 -14.10 22.93 9.00
N LEU A 531 -13.54 22.13 9.91
CA LEU A 531 -12.73 22.64 11.02
C LEU A 531 -11.24 22.64 10.62
N VAL A 532 -10.71 23.82 10.29
CA VAL A 532 -9.28 24.05 10.05
C VAL A 532 -8.88 25.33 10.78
N ASP A 533 -8.00 25.22 11.76
CA ASP A 533 -7.42 26.40 12.43
C ASP A 533 -6.34 27.01 11.53
N PRO A 534 -6.45 28.31 11.15
CA PRO A 534 -5.42 28.98 10.34
C PRO A 534 -4.04 29.05 10.98
N LYS A 535 -3.94 28.81 12.29
CA LYS A 535 -2.69 28.82 13.05
C LYS A 535 -2.17 27.41 13.35
N SER A 536 -2.82 26.40 12.81
CA SER A 536 -2.40 25.01 13.02
C SER A 536 -0.98 24.76 12.50
N ASP A 537 -0.22 23.96 13.23
CA ASP A 537 1.06 23.40 12.76
C ASP A 537 0.86 22.03 12.07
N ARG A 538 -0.38 21.49 12.07
CA ARG A 538 -0.74 20.16 11.54
C ARG A 538 -1.58 20.21 10.27
N LEU A 539 -2.36 21.28 10.07
CA LEU A 539 -3.28 21.43 8.93
C LEU A 539 -3.00 22.77 8.23
N GLN A 540 -2.94 22.75 6.92
CA GLN A 540 -2.69 23.93 6.09
C GLN A 540 -3.59 23.90 4.86
N LEU A 541 -4.36 24.95 4.62
CA LEU A 541 -5.06 25.13 3.36
C LEU A 541 -4.04 25.26 2.21
N LEU A 542 -4.31 24.53 1.12
CA LEU A 542 -3.38 24.49 0.00
C LEU A 542 -3.51 25.69 -0.93
N GLU A 543 -2.39 26.12 -1.51
CA GLU A 543 -2.32 27.01 -2.65
C GLU A 543 -2.03 26.21 -3.93
N SER A 544 -2.59 26.68 -5.05
CA SER A 544 -2.37 26.03 -6.36
C SER A 544 -0.91 26.20 -6.78
N PHE A 545 -0.30 25.13 -7.29
CA PHE A 545 1.03 25.21 -7.88
C PHE A 545 1.00 26.06 -9.16
N GLN A 546 2.11 26.75 -9.43
CA GLN A 546 2.26 27.59 -10.60
C GLN A 546 2.34 26.79 -11.90
N ALA A 547 1.68 27.26 -12.95
CA ALA A 547 1.77 26.69 -14.28
C ALA A 547 3.21 26.78 -14.84
N TRP A 548 3.51 25.91 -15.80
CA TRP A 548 4.77 26.00 -16.53
C TRP A 548 4.85 27.28 -17.37
N GLU A 549 6.02 27.90 -17.41
CA GLU A 549 6.25 29.20 -18.06
C GLU A 549 6.38 29.12 -19.59
N GLY A 550 6.27 27.91 -20.19
CA GLY A 550 6.34 27.71 -21.63
C GLY A 550 7.77 27.69 -22.21
N THR A 551 8.80 27.61 -21.35
CA THR A 551 10.21 27.59 -21.78
C THR A 551 10.94 26.35 -21.27
N ASP A 552 12.10 26.04 -21.84
CA ASP A 552 12.99 25.01 -21.33
C ASP A 552 13.45 25.33 -19.90
N LEU A 553 13.69 24.31 -19.10
CA LEU A 553 14.21 24.46 -17.75
C LEU A 553 15.74 24.55 -17.80
N LYS A 554 16.29 25.70 -17.43
CA LYS A 554 17.71 25.95 -17.46
C LYS A 554 18.27 26.35 -16.10
N GLY A 555 19.55 26.05 -15.88
CA GLY A 555 20.26 26.47 -14.68
C GLY A 555 19.84 25.71 -13.41
N LEU A 556 19.27 24.50 -13.55
CA LEU A 556 18.86 23.71 -12.39
C LEU A 556 20.09 23.21 -11.62
N LYS A 557 20.07 23.40 -10.32
CA LYS A 557 21.10 22.87 -9.43
C LYS A 557 20.81 21.38 -9.11
N LEU A 558 21.84 20.53 -9.14
CA LEU A 558 21.71 19.19 -8.60
C LEU A 558 21.52 19.27 -7.08
N LEU A 559 20.35 18.88 -6.59
CA LEU A 559 20.08 18.84 -5.16
C LEU A 559 20.73 17.62 -4.50
N ILE A 560 20.48 16.45 -5.06
CA ILE A 560 21.01 15.17 -4.58
C ILE A 560 21.05 14.17 -5.74
N LYS A 561 22.09 13.33 -5.75
CA LYS A 561 22.18 12.09 -6.51
C LYS A 561 21.99 10.94 -5.53
N ALA A 562 20.78 10.38 -5.47
CA ALA A 562 20.44 9.30 -4.56
C ALA A 562 21.06 7.98 -5.05
N LYS A 563 21.78 7.28 -4.17
CA LYS A 563 22.47 6.02 -4.42
C LYS A 563 21.61 4.84 -3.98
N GLY A 564 21.42 3.88 -4.86
CA GLY A 564 20.70 2.65 -4.57
C GLY A 564 19.24 2.85 -4.23
N LYS A 565 18.70 2.03 -3.34
CA LYS A 565 17.27 2.01 -2.99
C LYS A 565 16.81 3.33 -2.36
N CYS A 566 15.88 4.01 -3.01
CA CYS A 566 15.24 5.22 -2.51
C CYS A 566 13.71 5.04 -2.50
N THR A 567 13.19 4.62 -1.35
CA THR A 567 11.76 4.37 -1.13
C THR A 567 11.02 5.66 -0.76
N THR A 568 9.69 5.62 -0.75
CA THR A 568 8.87 6.73 -0.22
C THR A 568 9.15 7.01 1.26
N ASP A 569 9.67 6.04 2.03
CA ASP A 569 10.15 6.25 3.40
C ASP A 569 11.46 7.06 3.46
N HIS A 570 12.27 7.06 2.39
CA HIS A 570 13.45 7.90 2.29
C HIS A 570 13.12 9.32 1.80
N ILE A 571 12.05 9.46 1.00
CA ILE A 571 11.65 10.75 0.41
C ILE A 571 10.74 11.53 1.36
N SER A 572 9.71 10.88 1.92
CA SER A 572 8.76 11.47 2.86
C SER A 572 8.43 10.45 3.95
N MET A 573 9.17 10.48 5.03
CA MET A 573 9.07 9.51 6.12
C MET A 573 7.68 9.46 6.77
N ALA A 574 7.33 8.30 7.32
CA ALA A 574 6.24 8.09 8.24
C ALA A 574 6.70 8.31 9.71
N GLY A 575 6.18 7.52 10.65
CA GLY A 575 6.53 7.62 12.06
C GLY A 575 6.18 8.99 12.64
N PRO A 576 7.11 9.68 13.30
CA PRO A 576 6.84 10.99 13.93
C PRO A 576 6.34 12.07 12.97
N TRP A 577 6.65 11.95 11.68
CA TRP A 577 6.24 12.92 10.65
C TRP A 577 4.78 12.83 10.26
N LEU A 578 4.08 11.75 10.59
CA LEU A 578 2.66 11.57 10.30
C LEU A 578 1.79 12.68 10.89
N LYS A 579 2.23 13.34 11.96
CA LYS A 579 1.52 14.49 12.54
C LYS A 579 1.39 15.70 11.61
N TYR A 580 2.25 15.80 10.57
CA TYR A 580 2.27 16.91 9.63
C TYR A 580 1.65 16.59 8.27
N ARG A 581 0.98 15.44 8.11
CA ARG A 581 0.42 15.01 6.83
C ARG A 581 -0.61 15.97 6.22
N GLY A 582 -1.24 16.80 7.03
CA GLY A 582 -2.15 17.86 6.58
C GLY A 582 -1.49 19.23 6.40
N HIS A 583 -0.17 19.39 6.64
CA HIS A 583 0.54 20.66 6.58
C HIS A 583 1.75 20.58 5.65
N LEU A 584 1.55 20.98 4.38
CA LEU A 584 2.54 20.78 3.33
C LEU A 584 3.90 21.45 3.64
N ASP A 585 3.91 22.64 4.19
CA ASP A 585 5.16 23.33 4.53
C ASP A 585 5.93 22.60 5.64
N ASN A 586 5.27 22.22 6.73
CA ASN A 586 5.91 21.52 7.84
C ASN A 586 6.40 20.14 7.47
N ILE A 587 5.61 19.35 6.73
CA ILE A 587 6.02 18.00 6.29
C ILE A 587 7.23 18.05 5.35
N SER A 588 7.35 19.12 4.55
CA SER A 588 8.46 19.29 3.61
C SER A 588 9.84 19.40 4.28
N ASN A 589 9.88 19.57 5.61
CA ASN A 589 11.14 19.50 6.37
C ASN A 589 11.71 18.06 6.47
N ASN A 590 10.98 17.04 6.01
CA ASN A 590 11.50 15.67 5.90
C ASN A 590 11.85 15.26 4.47
N MET A 591 11.76 16.17 3.51
CA MET A 591 12.03 15.85 2.10
C MET A 591 13.42 15.25 1.91
N LEU A 592 13.48 13.99 1.46
CA LEU A 592 14.71 13.27 1.10
C LEU A 592 15.74 13.08 2.23
N ILE A 593 15.36 13.28 3.50
CA ILE A 593 16.30 13.12 4.63
C ILE A 593 16.78 11.68 4.82
N GLY A 594 16.07 10.71 4.24
CA GLY A 594 16.46 9.29 4.26
C GLY A 594 17.25 8.82 3.03
N ALA A 595 17.33 9.64 1.98
CA ALA A 595 18.07 9.28 0.77
C ALA A 595 19.58 9.34 1.01
N VAL A 596 20.29 8.33 0.49
CA VAL A 596 21.77 8.26 0.60
C VAL A 596 22.37 9.07 -0.55
N ASN A 597 23.19 10.05 -0.25
CA ASN A 597 23.90 10.83 -1.25
C ASN A 597 25.07 10.05 -1.83
N ALA A 598 25.12 9.90 -3.16
CA ALA A 598 26.14 9.13 -3.87
C ALA A 598 27.56 9.68 -3.71
N TYR A 599 27.71 10.95 -3.37
CA TYR A 599 29.03 11.58 -3.28
C TYR A 599 29.72 11.46 -1.92
N ASN A 600 28.95 11.19 -0.86
CA ASN A 600 29.50 11.12 0.49
C ASN A 600 28.95 9.96 1.34
N ASP A 601 28.11 9.10 0.75
CA ASP A 601 27.46 7.96 1.40
C ASP A 601 26.65 8.30 2.67
N ALA A 602 26.32 9.59 2.87
CA ALA A 602 25.55 10.07 4.02
C ALA A 602 24.08 10.29 3.66
N THR A 603 23.24 10.23 4.68
CA THR A 603 21.85 10.68 4.60
C THR A 603 21.72 12.11 5.10
N ASN A 604 20.74 12.85 4.56
CA ASN A 604 20.44 14.24 4.92
C ASN A 604 21.65 15.16 4.88
N LYS A 605 22.55 14.95 3.93
CA LYS A 605 23.77 15.75 3.78
C LYS A 605 24.11 15.97 2.31
N VAL A 606 23.85 17.20 1.83
CA VAL A 606 24.08 17.61 0.43
C VAL A 606 24.85 18.92 0.36
N LYS A 607 25.52 19.16 -0.75
CA LYS A 607 26.23 20.39 -0.99
C LYS A 607 25.28 21.49 -1.48
N ASN A 608 25.26 22.60 -0.82
CA ASN A 608 24.61 23.81 -1.31
C ASN A 608 25.51 24.49 -2.34
N GLN A 609 25.12 24.43 -3.62
CA GLN A 609 25.93 25.01 -4.70
C GLN A 609 25.98 26.57 -4.69
N LEU A 610 25.14 27.25 -3.88
CA LEU A 610 25.21 28.72 -3.71
C LEU A 610 26.28 29.14 -2.71
N THR A 611 26.51 28.30 -1.69
CA THR A 611 27.43 28.63 -0.59
C THR A 611 28.70 27.78 -0.60
N GLY A 612 28.66 26.61 -1.25
CA GLY A 612 29.73 25.59 -1.20
C GLY A 612 29.72 24.70 0.05
N GLU A 613 28.83 24.98 1.01
CA GLU A 613 28.75 24.28 2.29
C GLU A 613 27.81 23.06 2.21
N TYR A 614 28.09 22.06 3.04
CA TYR A 614 27.21 20.90 3.21
C TYR A 614 26.15 21.16 4.28
N GLY A 615 24.90 20.84 3.96
CA GLY A 615 23.75 21.01 4.85
C GLY A 615 22.69 19.94 4.67
N GLU A 616 21.59 20.06 5.42
CA GLU A 616 20.44 19.20 5.29
C GLU A 616 19.72 19.40 3.95
N VAL A 617 19.15 18.33 3.39
CA VAL A 617 18.49 18.39 2.08
C VAL A 617 17.34 19.41 2.04
N PRO A 618 16.36 19.39 2.99
CA PRO A 618 15.28 20.37 2.96
C PRO A 618 15.77 21.81 3.14
N ALA A 619 16.73 22.03 4.03
CA ALA A 619 17.28 23.36 4.28
C ALA A 619 17.99 23.93 3.04
N THR A 620 18.79 23.10 2.36
CA THR A 620 19.45 23.46 1.10
C THR A 620 18.42 23.81 0.03
N GLN A 621 17.36 23.01 -0.13
CA GLN A 621 16.33 23.31 -1.12
C GLN A 621 15.51 24.55 -0.77
N ARG A 622 15.24 24.82 0.49
CA ARG A 622 14.62 26.08 0.94
C ARG A 622 15.48 27.30 0.60
N ASP A 623 16.79 27.17 0.72
CA ASP A 623 17.72 28.22 0.34
C ASP A 623 17.68 28.47 -1.18
N TYR A 624 17.67 27.40 -2.00
CA TYR A 624 17.48 27.52 -3.45
C TYR A 624 16.15 28.22 -3.79
N LYS A 625 15.05 27.81 -3.17
CA LYS A 625 13.74 28.44 -3.37
C LYS A 625 13.75 29.92 -3.03
N LYS A 626 14.38 30.30 -1.92
CA LYS A 626 14.50 31.70 -1.48
C LYS A 626 15.25 32.57 -2.50
N HIS A 627 16.22 31.98 -3.20
CA HIS A 627 17.00 32.68 -4.24
C HIS A 627 16.42 32.53 -5.65
N GLY A 628 15.20 31.92 -5.78
CA GLY A 628 14.55 31.72 -7.08
C GLY A 628 15.25 30.70 -7.99
N VAL A 629 16.04 29.80 -7.40
CA VAL A 629 16.80 28.78 -8.13
C VAL A 629 16.05 27.45 -8.11
N GLY A 630 15.79 26.89 -9.30
CA GLY A 630 15.24 25.53 -9.44
C GLY A 630 16.31 24.47 -9.26
N SER A 631 15.87 23.25 -8.94
CA SER A 631 16.76 22.12 -8.77
C SER A 631 16.21 20.84 -9.43
N ILE A 632 17.07 19.83 -9.49
CA ILE A 632 16.78 18.49 -9.99
C ILE A 632 17.27 17.46 -8.96
N VAL A 633 16.51 16.38 -8.82
CA VAL A 633 16.89 15.18 -8.06
C VAL A 633 17.24 14.08 -9.03
N VAL A 634 18.33 13.39 -8.80
CA VAL A 634 18.75 12.21 -9.56
C VAL A 634 18.64 10.98 -8.66
N GLY A 635 18.08 9.90 -9.19
CA GLY A 635 17.88 8.66 -8.45
C GLY A 635 18.28 7.41 -9.22
N ASP A 636 18.32 6.31 -8.51
CA ASP A 636 18.69 4.98 -9.00
C ASP A 636 17.45 4.20 -9.46
N GLU A 637 17.47 2.88 -9.42
CA GLU A 637 16.39 2.01 -9.85
C GLU A 637 15.21 1.98 -8.86
N ASN A 638 13.99 1.80 -9.41
CA ASN A 638 12.74 1.65 -8.65
C ASN A 638 12.50 2.79 -7.65
N TYR A 639 12.84 4.02 -8.05
CA TYR A 639 12.73 5.21 -7.21
C TYR A 639 11.28 5.44 -6.77
N GLY A 640 11.07 5.65 -5.47
CA GLY A 640 9.75 5.85 -4.89
C GLY A 640 8.97 4.57 -4.59
N GLU A 641 9.65 3.40 -4.55
CA GLU A 641 9.07 2.14 -4.07
C GLU A 641 8.45 2.31 -2.67
N GLY A 642 7.39 1.57 -2.39
CA GLY A 642 6.78 1.50 -1.05
C GLY A 642 5.39 2.09 -0.97
N SER A 643 5.12 2.90 0.06
CA SER A 643 3.78 3.46 0.32
C SER A 643 3.34 4.48 -0.74
N SER A 644 2.04 4.54 -1.00
CA SER A 644 1.42 5.46 -1.96
C SER A 644 1.36 6.92 -1.46
N ARG A 645 2.52 7.48 -1.05
CA ARG A 645 2.60 8.82 -0.47
C ARG A 645 2.71 9.89 -1.55
N GLU A 646 1.65 10.60 -1.81
CA GLU A 646 1.69 11.78 -2.67
C GLU A 646 2.61 12.89 -2.12
N HIS A 647 2.78 12.97 -0.79
CA HIS A 647 3.71 13.88 -0.14
C HIS A 647 5.13 13.74 -0.71
N ALA A 648 5.56 12.53 -1.05
CA ALA A 648 6.86 12.29 -1.68
C ALA A 648 7.02 12.99 -3.05
N ALA A 649 5.92 13.37 -3.69
CA ALA A 649 5.90 14.19 -4.91
C ALA A 649 5.58 15.68 -4.60
N MET A 650 4.68 15.94 -3.65
CA MET A 650 4.29 17.31 -3.31
C MET A 650 5.40 18.10 -2.62
N GLU A 651 6.14 17.48 -1.70
CA GLU A 651 7.21 18.13 -0.95
C GLU A 651 8.32 18.68 -1.86
N PRO A 652 8.94 17.90 -2.75
CA PRO A 652 9.92 18.45 -3.67
C PRO A 652 9.31 19.52 -4.60
N ARG A 653 8.06 19.30 -5.09
CA ARG A 653 7.37 20.31 -5.91
C ARG A 653 7.16 21.62 -5.15
N PHE A 654 6.68 21.55 -3.93
CA PHE A 654 6.43 22.71 -3.06
C PHE A 654 7.73 23.48 -2.74
N LEU A 655 8.82 22.77 -2.50
CA LEU A 655 10.11 23.38 -2.22
C LEU A 655 10.86 23.90 -3.47
N GLY A 656 10.37 23.62 -4.68
CA GLY A 656 10.92 24.18 -5.93
C GLY A 656 11.84 23.24 -6.70
N VAL A 657 11.85 21.94 -6.39
CA VAL A 657 12.41 20.92 -7.30
C VAL A 657 11.57 20.89 -8.57
N ARG A 658 12.19 20.83 -9.75
CA ARG A 658 11.51 20.93 -11.04
C ARG A 658 11.42 19.60 -11.76
N ALA A 659 12.39 18.71 -11.56
CA ALA A 659 12.46 17.43 -12.23
C ALA A 659 13.06 16.36 -11.35
N ILE A 660 12.66 15.12 -11.60
CA ILE A 660 13.24 13.90 -11.04
C ILE A 660 13.74 13.04 -12.22
N LEU A 661 15.03 12.75 -12.27
CA LEU A 661 15.67 11.93 -13.29
C LEU A 661 16.24 10.66 -12.67
N VAL A 662 15.77 9.49 -13.08
CA VAL A 662 16.09 8.23 -12.44
C VAL A 662 16.39 7.12 -13.48
N LYS A 663 16.93 5.99 -13.03
CA LYS A 663 17.04 4.80 -13.87
C LYS A 663 15.66 4.16 -14.12
N SER A 664 14.81 4.08 -13.09
CA SER A 664 13.41 3.66 -13.18
C SER A 664 12.57 4.15 -12.01
N PHE A 665 11.25 4.26 -12.19
CA PHE A 665 10.30 4.64 -11.15
C PHE A 665 9.45 3.46 -10.67
N ALA A 666 9.03 3.52 -9.41
CA ALA A 666 7.86 2.80 -8.95
C ALA A 666 6.58 3.48 -9.48
N ARG A 667 5.60 2.67 -9.91
CA ARG A 667 4.38 3.14 -10.62
C ARG A 667 3.65 4.28 -9.93
N ILE A 668 3.28 4.08 -8.66
CA ILE A 668 2.47 5.06 -7.92
C ILE A 668 3.23 6.39 -7.79
N HIS A 669 4.53 6.33 -7.52
CA HIS A 669 5.33 7.53 -7.34
C HIS A 669 5.48 8.33 -8.65
N GLU A 670 5.69 7.66 -9.78
CA GLU A 670 5.71 8.30 -11.10
C GLU A 670 4.40 9.03 -11.38
N THR A 671 3.27 8.37 -11.13
CA THR A 671 1.94 8.99 -11.30
C THR A 671 1.77 10.20 -10.38
N ASN A 672 2.17 10.08 -9.10
CA ASN A 672 2.10 11.20 -8.15
C ASN A 672 2.94 12.40 -8.61
N LEU A 673 4.16 12.17 -9.11
CA LEU A 673 5.00 13.25 -9.66
C LEU A 673 4.30 13.97 -10.81
N LYS A 674 3.76 13.24 -11.78
CA LYS A 674 3.04 13.80 -12.94
C LYS A 674 1.80 14.59 -12.51
N LYS A 675 0.99 14.06 -11.59
CA LYS A 675 -0.19 14.74 -11.03
C LYS A 675 0.14 16.07 -10.35
N GLN A 676 1.31 16.16 -9.71
CA GLN A 676 1.78 17.39 -9.06
C GLN A 676 2.56 18.33 -10.01
N GLY A 677 2.54 18.07 -11.32
CA GLY A 677 3.20 18.89 -12.31
C GLY A 677 4.73 18.84 -12.25
N MET A 678 5.30 17.78 -11.69
CA MET A 678 6.73 17.50 -11.71
C MET A 678 7.11 16.84 -13.04
N LEU A 679 8.32 17.09 -13.51
CA LEU A 679 8.87 16.39 -14.66
C LEU A 679 9.53 15.08 -14.20
N ALA A 680 8.89 13.96 -14.51
CA ALA A 680 9.36 12.61 -14.18
C ALA A 680 10.05 11.98 -15.42
N LEU A 681 11.36 11.83 -15.34
CA LEU A 681 12.21 11.40 -16.45
C LEU A 681 13.04 10.17 -16.10
N THR A 682 13.34 9.35 -17.12
CA THR A 682 14.25 8.21 -16.96
C THR A 682 15.44 8.36 -17.92
N PHE A 683 16.61 7.90 -17.49
CA PHE A 683 17.77 7.81 -18.36
C PHE A 683 17.46 6.89 -19.56
N ALA A 684 17.72 7.35 -20.78
CA ALA A 684 17.64 6.48 -21.96
C ALA A 684 18.73 5.39 -21.90
N ASN A 685 19.89 5.75 -21.40
CA ASN A 685 20.97 4.83 -21.07
C ASN A 685 21.22 4.88 -19.54
N PRO A 686 20.90 3.83 -18.77
CA PRO A 686 21.09 3.84 -17.33
C PRO A 686 22.50 4.14 -16.83
N SER A 687 23.54 3.86 -17.64
CA SER A 687 24.93 4.18 -17.31
C SER A 687 25.24 5.68 -17.29
N ASP A 688 24.40 6.51 -17.93
CA ASP A 688 24.56 7.96 -17.92
C ASP A 688 24.37 8.57 -16.51
N TYR A 689 23.78 7.82 -15.59
CA TYR A 689 23.75 8.15 -14.16
C TYR A 689 25.15 8.45 -13.61
N GLU A 690 26.18 7.74 -14.07
CA GLU A 690 27.55 7.93 -13.62
C GLU A 690 28.20 9.24 -14.07
N LEU A 691 27.71 9.83 -15.18
CA LEU A 691 28.24 11.09 -15.73
C LEU A 691 27.88 12.31 -14.87
N ILE A 692 26.84 12.21 -14.06
CA ILE A 692 26.35 13.34 -13.25
C ILE A 692 27.28 13.61 -12.06
N GLN A 693 27.77 14.85 -11.94
CA GLN A 693 28.69 15.32 -10.92
C GLN A 693 27.99 16.22 -9.89
N GLU A 694 28.56 16.32 -8.66
CA GLU A 694 27.93 17.01 -7.52
C GLU A 694 27.64 18.49 -7.77
N ASP A 695 28.50 19.17 -8.52
CA ASP A 695 28.42 20.61 -8.79
C ASP A 695 27.74 20.91 -10.17
N ASP A 696 27.13 19.94 -10.80
CA ASP A 696 26.51 20.14 -12.11
C ASP A 696 25.38 21.15 -12.07
N VAL A 697 25.34 22.00 -13.09
CA VAL A 697 24.21 22.83 -13.45
C VAL A 697 23.54 22.18 -14.68
N ILE A 698 22.25 21.88 -14.54
CA ILE A 698 21.57 20.99 -15.49
C ILE A 698 20.48 21.76 -16.23
N ASP A 699 20.47 21.63 -17.57
CA ASP A 699 19.42 22.16 -18.42
C ASP A 699 18.59 21.01 -18.99
N ILE A 700 17.27 21.18 -19.03
CA ILE A 700 16.33 20.26 -19.66
C ILE A 700 15.76 20.97 -20.90
N LEU A 701 16.07 20.43 -22.06
CA LEU A 701 15.79 21.05 -23.37
C LEU A 701 14.73 20.23 -24.14
N GLY A 702 13.96 20.93 -24.98
CA GLY A 702 12.92 20.32 -25.81
C GLY A 702 11.52 20.37 -25.22
N LEU A 703 11.33 21.02 -24.09
CA LEU A 703 10.02 21.15 -23.45
C LEU A 703 9.02 21.96 -24.28
N THR A 704 9.47 22.91 -25.08
CA THR A 704 8.61 23.68 -26.00
C THR A 704 7.97 22.80 -27.07
N SER A 705 8.53 21.62 -27.33
CA SER A 705 8.01 20.59 -28.24
C SER A 705 7.72 19.26 -27.49
N PHE A 706 7.29 19.35 -26.24
CA PHE A 706 7.00 18.21 -25.39
C PHE A 706 5.77 17.46 -25.89
N VAL A 707 5.96 16.25 -26.40
CA VAL A 707 4.92 15.38 -26.96
C VAL A 707 5.18 13.92 -26.55
N PRO A 708 4.15 13.06 -26.52
CA PRO A 708 4.31 11.66 -26.18
C PRO A 708 5.37 10.94 -27.01
N GLY A 709 6.18 10.11 -26.35
CA GLY A 709 7.18 9.26 -27.01
C GLY A 709 8.42 9.97 -27.57
N LYS A 710 8.52 11.30 -27.42
CA LYS A 710 9.69 12.07 -27.87
C LYS A 710 10.61 12.35 -26.69
N PRO A 711 11.83 11.77 -26.64
CA PRO A 711 12.78 12.02 -25.57
C PRO A 711 13.17 13.50 -25.44
N LEU A 712 13.55 13.91 -24.24
CA LEU A 712 14.11 15.20 -23.92
C LEU A 712 15.65 15.13 -23.87
N GLN A 713 16.29 16.26 -24.05
CA GLN A 713 17.73 16.41 -23.93
C GLN A 713 18.08 16.97 -22.55
N ILE A 714 19.05 16.38 -21.91
CA ILE A 714 19.62 16.86 -20.63
C ILE A 714 21.05 17.32 -20.91
N MET A 715 21.34 18.58 -20.66
CA MET A 715 22.68 19.11 -20.77
C MET A 715 23.27 19.26 -19.38
N LEU A 716 24.37 18.58 -19.11
CA LEU A 716 25.18 18.72 -17.91
C LEU A 716 26.25 19.78 -18.14
N ASN A 717 26.24 20.83 -17.33
CA ASN A 717 27.28 21.84 -17.35
C ASN A 717 28.16 21.62 -16.12
N HIS A 718 29.34 21.06 -16.31
CA HIS A 718 30.28 20.70 -15.26
C HIS A 718 31.03 21.91 -14.73
N SER A 719 31.52 21.82 -13.51
CA SER A 719 32.25 22.90 -12.83
C SER A 719 33.59 23.26 -13.49
N ASP A 720 34.16 22.31 -14.26
CA ASP A 720 35.39 22.54 -15.03
C ASP A 720 35.16 23.22 -16.41
N GLY A 721 33.90 23.53 -16.73
CA GLY A 721 33.49 24.15 -17.98
C GLY A 721 33.22 23.14 -19.14
N SER A 722 33.43 21.87 -18.92
CA SER A 722 33.02 20.82 -19.89
C SER A 722 31.51 20.59 -19.85
N THR A 723 30.97 19.96 -20.89
CA THR A 723 29.55 19.67 -21.00
C THR A 723 29.33 18.25 -21.52
N ASP A 724 28.33 17.56 -20.94
CA ASP A 724 27.81 16.31 -21.49
C ASP A 724 26.33 16.46 -21.85
N THR A 725 25.90 15.77 -22.88
CA THR A 725 24.51 15.74 -23.32
C THR A 725 23.96 14.33 -23.20
N LEU A 726 22.88 14.18 -22.42
CA LEU A 726 22.18 12.92 -22.17
C LEU A 726 20.81 12.95 -22.85
N THR A 727 20.27 11.79 -23.10
CA THR A 727 18.88 11.61 -23.53
C THR A 727 18.06 11.09 -22.37
N ALA A 728 16.92 11.75 -22.08
CA ALA A 728 15.95 11.31 -21.07
C ALA A 728 14.64 10.89 -21.75
N ASN A 729 14.18 9.69 -21.38
CA ASN A 729 12.87 9.19 -21.79
C ASN A 729 11.80 9.63 -20.78
N HIS A 730 10.56 9.53 -21.22
CA HIS A 730 9.39 9.77 -20.37
C HIS A 730 8.20 8.93 -20.83
N THR A 731 7.22 8.79 -19.95
CA THR A 731 5.99 8.02 -20.20
C THR A 731 4.74 8.92 -20.24
N TYR A 732 4.90 10.22 -20.46
CA TYR A 732 3.77 11.16 -20.56
C TYR A 732 2.94 10.90 -21.82
N ASN A 733 1.62 10.84 -21.63
CA ASN A 733 0.64 10.99 -22.71
C ASN A 733 0.20 12.46 -22.85
N GLU A 734 -0.69 12.74 -23.80
CA GLU A 734 -1.15 14.12 -24.08
C GLU A 734 -1.81 14.75 -22.86
N GLY A 735 -2.72 14.04 -22.16
CA GLY A 735 -3.40 14.53 -20.96
C GLY A 735 -2.43 14.84 -19.81
N GLN A 736 -1.44 13.98 -19.61
CA GLN A 736 -0.42 14.17 -18.57
C GLN A 736 0.52 15.35 -18.88
N ILE A 737 0.78 15.62 -20.14
CA ILE A 737 1.52 16.82 -20.58
C ILE A 737 0.73 18.07 -20.21
N GLU A 738 -0.60 18.05 -20.36
CA GLU A 738 -1.45 19.17 -19.94
C GLU A 738 -1.42 19.37 -18.40
N TRP A 739 -1.31 18.29 -17.59
CA TRP A 739 -1.08 18.43 -16.15
C TRP A 739 0.23 19.18 -15.84
N PHE A 740 1.31 18.81 -16.55
CA PHE A 740 2.59 19.50 -16.40
C PHE A 740 2.49 20.98 -16.80
N LYS A 741 1.86 21.30 -17.94
CA LYS A 741 1.67 22.68 -18.39
C LYS A 741 0.83 23.50 -17.43
N ALA A 742 -0.24 22.93 -16.89
CA ALA A 742 -1.11 23.59 -15.91
C ALA A 742 -0.46 23.76 -14.52
N GLY A 743 0.65 23.06 -14.25
CA GLY A 743 1.35 23.08 -12.96
C GLY A 743 0.90 22.00 -11.97
N ALA A 744 -0.27 21.42 -12.18
CA ALA A 744 -0.79 20.22 -11.51
C ALA A 744 -2.10 19.77 -12.19
N ALA A 745 -2.47 18.50 -12.09
CA ALA A 745 -3.76 17.98 -12.55
C ALA A 745 -4.95 18.71 -11.88
N LEU A 746 -4.84 18.98 -10.57
CA LEU A 746 -5.86 19.71 -9.80
C LEU A 746 -6.18 21.11 -10.36
N ASN A 747 -5.20 21.78 -10.98
CA ASN A 747 -5.42 23.10 -11.58
C ASN A 747 -6.38 23.03 -12.77
N LEU A 748 -6.35 21.94 -13.56
CA LEU A 748 -7.31 21.72 -14.65
C LEU A 748 -8.72 21.47 -14.12
N ILE A 749 -8.85 20.67 -13.04
CA ILE A 749 -10.15 20.40 -12.39
C ILE A 749 -10.78 21.70 -11.91
N LYS A 750 -10.00 22.51 -11.21
CA LYS A 750 -10.44 23.81 -10.69
C LYS A 750 -10.84 24.79 -11.79
N ALA A 751 -10.14 24.78 -12.93
CA ALA A 751 -10.47 25.60 -14.07
C ALA A 751 -11.77 25.16 -14.76
N ALA A 752 -12.02 23.84 -14.83
CA ALA A 752 -13.25 23.28 -15.40
C ALA A 752 -14.50 23.44 -14.51
N ALA A 753 -14.33 23.68 -13.21
CA ALA A 753 -15.43 23.91 -12.26
C ALA A 753 -15.94 25.36 -12.24
N LYS A 754 -15.19 26.31 -12.83
CA LYS A 754 -15.59 27.72 -13.02
C LYS A 754 -16.35 27.92 -14.34
#